data_c8dbbdecede9ad34c7963236a988e587
#
_entry.id   c8dbbdecede9ad34c7963236a988e587
#
_cell.length_a   1.000
_cell.length_b   1.000
_cell.length_c   1.000
_cell.angle_alpha   90.00
_cell.angle_beta   90.00
_cell.angle_gamma   90.00
#
_symmetry.space_group_name_H-M   'P 1'
#
loop_
_entity.id
_entity.type
_entity.pdbx_description
1 polymer ?
#
loop_
_entity_poly.entity_id
_entity_poly.type
_entity_poly.pdbx_seq_one_letter_code
_entity_poly.pdbx_strand_id
1 'polypeptide(L)'
;MAAKIETILPPASTQDQLSLEREREETFDLFRRWGHLQATLDPLGQYLPPEPFPVAPSEGEFTSAARGFYCGNIAAEFMHIASPERRLWLQAQMEQTPAPKDQAHILTQLIKADVFEQVIQSRYLGTKRFSLEGLTVLIPFLDAVFETSAGLGVDKAVFAMSHRGRLNVMTNTVGRNASEVFAKFEDVDPRSVLGGGDVKYHVGATGTYTAPDGKTIDLHLASNPSHLEAVDPVALGRARARQMRLDVRGKDNTFGRDKVLPMVIHGDAAFAGQGIFAECLVLTSLHGYEVGGTIHVIVNNLLGFTALPEESNGSRYASDLAKRLPIPIFHVNAEDPDAVIRVATIAAEYRAKFHSDIVVDLVGYRRHGHSEVDDPTVTQPRRYAIIKDHPVLYQIYAKQIAVDPAAEVAAIQNHFLEDQKVASQAEHKPRLAELPAYWGPYHGGDFKPEYDVITGLSAERIAELAAMTTKYPEGFHVHAKVKKLFEQRLEMGAGKRPFDYGMAELVAFASLLSESTPVRLSGQDSQRGTFNQRHAVMVDIETEARYIPLANISPDQGRFEVYNSMLSEAAVLGFEYGYSRDYPEGLVLWEAQFGDFANGAQIIIDQFIAAGESKWGLLSGLVMLLPHGYEGQGPEHSSARLERYLQLAAHDNIQICQPSNAAQYFHLLRRQALGLWRKPLVVFTPKSMLRHPDASSTLAAFALPKFQNVLPDNDVKEARRLLVCSGKIGHNLRVEREKRKDMSVGIIFVEQLYPWPQEELQAALDQHPEAQEILWVQEEPANMGALFYVMPLLKRMVGDRALTSVKRSASASPATGSAKAHELEEKTLIDLAFGSLHR
;
A
#
# COMPACT_ATOMS: atom_id res chain seq x y z
N MET A 1 -53.07 48.13 0.68
CA MET A 1 -52.00 48.95 1.30
C MET A 1 -50.68 48.29 0.91
N ALA A 2 -50.01 48.84 -0.11
CA ALA A 2 -48.66 48.38 -0.53
C ALA A 2 -47.65 49.26 0.21
N ALA A 3 -46.89 48.66 1.13
CA ALA A 3 -45.80 49.34 1.80
C ALA A 3 -44.67 49.55 0.77
N LYS A 4 -44.31 50.77 0.48
CA LYS A 4 -43.10 51.16 -0.23
C LYS A 4 -41.93 50.81 0.66
N ILE A 5 -41.10 49.84 0.21
CA ILE A 5 -39.74 49.64 0.72
C ILE A 5 -38.92 50.78 0.10
N GLU A 6 -38.64 51.82 0.87
CA GLU A 6 -37.62 52.82 0.55
C GLU A 6 -36.25 52.14 0.71
N THR A 7 -35.59 51.88 -0.39
CA THR A 7 -34.19 51.45 -0.41
C THR A 7 -33.37 52.66 0.06
N ILE A 8 -32.87 52.64 1.29
CA ILE A 8 -31.90 53.60 1.78
C ILE A 8 -30.60 53.36 1.03
N LEU A 9 -30.33 54.18 0.01
CA LEU A 9 -29.01 54.23 -0.63
C LEU A 9 -27.99 54.81 0.34
N PRO A 10 -26.83 54.18 0.50
CA PRO A 10 -25.77 54.72 1.35
C PRO A 10 -25.25 56.07 0.83
N PRO A 11 -24.68 56.97 1.68
CA PRO A 11 -24.18 58.27 1.24
C PRO A 11 -23.06 58.12 0.17
N ALA A 12 -22.89 59.12 -0.68
CA ALA A 12 -22.02 59.08 -1.87
C ALA A 12 -20.57 58.60 -1.59
N SER A 13 -20.00 58.88 -0.45
CA SER A 13 -18.68 58.38 0.02
C SER A 13 -18.66 56.88 0.30
N THR A 14 -19.79 56.31 0.69
CA THR A 14 -19.94 54.86 0.92
C THR A 14 -20.15 54.12 -0.43
N GLN A 15 -20.76 54.80 -1.40
CA GLN A 15 -21.00 54.19 -2.74
C GLN A 15 -19.72 54.10 -3.55
N ASP A 16 -18.79 55.09 -3.43
CA ASP A 16 -17.48 55.04 -4.05
C ASP A 16 -16.60 53.97 -3.41
N GLN A 17 -16.63 53.77 -2.09
CA GLN A 17 -15.93 52.70 -1.41
C GLN A 17 -16.42 51.30 -1.83
N LEU A 18 -17.73 51.10 -1.92
CA LEU A 18 -18.31 49.83 -2.37
C LEU A 18 -17.98 49.54 -3.85
N SER A 19 -17.86 50.58 -4.68
CA SER A 19 -17.45 50.42 -6.07
C SER A 19 -15.99 49.99 -6.17
N LEU A 20 -15.10 50.58 -5.38
CA LEU A 20 -13.68 50.21 -5.34
C LEU A 20 -13.45 48.82 -4.75
N GLU A 21 -14.20 48.45 -3.72
CA GLU A 21 -14.11 47.10 -3.14
C GLU A 21 -14.56 46.03 -4.17
N ARG A 22 -15.63 46.33 -4.92
CA ARG A 22 -16.11 45.43 -5.98
C ARG A 22 -15.09 45.27 -7.13
N GLU A 23 -14.55 46.40 -7.60
CA GLU A 23 -13.50 46.39 -8.64
C GLU A 23 -12.28 45.61 -8.19
N ARG A 24 -11.83 45.79 -6.93
CA ARG A 24 -10.76 45.02 -6.33
C ARG A 24 -11.09 43.52 -6.34
N GLU A 25 -12.27 43.13 -5.85
CA GLU A 25 -12.68 41.71 -5.79
C GLU A 25 -12.79 41.09 -7.20
N GLU A 26 -13.38 41.73 -8.14
CA GLU A 26 -13.49 41.29 -9.54
C GLU A 26 -12.08 41.11 -10.15
N THR A 27 -11.16 42.03 -9.91
CA THR A 27 -9.77 41.94 -10.38
C THR A 27 -9.04 40.79 -9.70
N PHE A 28 -9.10 40.68 -8.39
CA PHE A 28 -8.44 39.60 -7.64
C PHE A 28 -9.01 38.22 -8.00
N ASP A 29 -10.33 38.08 -8.21
CA ASP A 29 -10.95 36.81 -8.61
C ASP A 29 -10.40 36.33 -9.99
N LEU A 30 -10.15 37.24 -10.91
CA LEU A 30 -9.50 36.91 -12.18
C LEU A 30 -8.09 36.31 -11.97
N PHE A 31 -7.29 36.91 -11.09
CA PHE A 31 -5.93 36.43 -10.81
C PHE A 31 -5.92 35.15 -9.96
N ARG A 32 -6.86 35.00 -9.03
CA ARG A 32 -7.06 33.76 -8.27
C ARG A 32 -7.37 32.58 -9.19
N ARG A 33 -8.11 32.83 -10.30
CA ARG A 33 -8.46 31.80 -11.30
C ARG A 33 -7.35 31.51 -12.27
N TRP A 34 -6.68 32.53 -12.78
CA TRP A 34 -5.82 32.41 -13.95
C TRP A 34 -4.37 32.87 -13.74
N GLY A 35 -4.02 33.35 -12.55
CA GLY A 35 -2.67 33.86 -12.25
C GLY A 35 -1.59 32.80 -12.48
N HIS A 36 -1.90 31.51 -12.24
CA HIS A 36 -1.01 30.39 -12.46
C HIS A 36 -0.51 30.28 -13.91
N LEU A 37 -1.27 30.81 -14.90
CA LEU A 37 -0.84 30.80 -16.31
C LEU A 37 0.33 31.74 -16.57
N GLN A 38 0.45 32.82 -15.80
CA GLN A 38 1.47 33.86 -15.99
C GLN A 38 2.59 33.86 -14.93
N ALA A 39 2.59 32.89 -14.02
CA ALA A 39 3.63 32.80 -12.99
C ALA A 39 4.99 32.39 -13.59
N THR A 40 6.07 32.90 -12.98
CA THR A 40 7.45 32.63 -13.38
C THR A 40 7.96 31.41 -12.64
N LEU A 41 7.64 30.23 -13.11
CA LEU A 41 7.88 28.97 -12.40
C LEU A 41 9.13 28.23 -12.87
N ASP A 42 9.39 28.15 -14.20
CA ASP A 42 10.59 27.48 -14.74
C ASP A 42 11.82 28.37 -14.58
N PRO A 43 12.80 28.04 -13.73
CA PRO A 43 13.98 28.85 -13.53
C PRO A 43 14.85 29.02 -14.78
N LEU A 44 14.74 28.09 -15.73
CA LEU A 44 15.48 28.16 -17.00
C LEU A 44 14.65 28.77 -18.15
N GLY A 45 13.34 29.00 -17.94
CA GLY A 45 12.45 29.67 -18.87
C GLY A 45 12.21 28.95 -20.22
N GLN A 46 12.38 27.62 -20.25
CA GLN A 46 12.36 26.87 -21.51
C GLN A 46 11.11 26.00 -21.73
N TYR A 47 10.65 25.29 -20.68
CA TYR A 47 9.64 24.25 -20.84
C TYR A 47 8.30 24.58 -20.19
N LEU A 48 8.22 25.68 -19.45
CA LEU A 48 6.97 26.16 -18.85
C LEU A 48 6.80 27.69 -19.06
N PRO A 49 6.70 28.18 -20.30
CA PRO A 49 6.55 29.60 -20.55
C PRO A 49 5.19 30.12 -20.05
N PRO A 50 5.11 31.39 -19.63
CA PRO A 50 3.84 32.04 -19.30
C PRO A 50 2.84 32.01 -20.48
N GLU A 51 1.56 31.82 -20.19
CA GLU A 51 0.47 31.86 -21.15
C GLU A 51 -0.45 33.08 -20.93
N PRO A 52 -1.10 33.61 -21.97
CA PRO A 52 -1.99 34.75 -21.81
C PRO A 52 -3.22 34.36 -20.97
N PHE A 53 -3.76 35.34 -20.24
CA PHE A 53 -5.07 35.17 -19.58
C PHE A 53 -6.18 34.91 -20.60
N PRO A 54 -7.18 34.07 -20.30
CA PRO A 54 -8.38 33.90 -21.13
C PRO A 54 -9.17 35.20 -21.32
N VAL A 55 -9.13 36.06 -20.28
CA VAL A 55 -9.71 37.43 -20.34
C VAL A 55 -8.64 38.42 -19.89
N ALA A 56 -8.32 39.41 -20.69
CA ALA A 56 -7.32 40.41 -20.34
C ALA A 56 -7.72 41.18 -19.07
N PRO A 57 -6.85 41.27 -18.05
CA PRO A 57 -7.11 42.11 -16.88
C PRO A 57 -7.09 43.60 -17.27
N SER A 58 -7.88 44.43 -16.58
CA SER A 58 -7.75 45.89 -16.65
C SER A 58 -6.37 46.32 -16.15
N GLU A 59 -5.91 47.49 -16.57
CA GLU A 59 -4.70 48.10 -15.98
C GLU A 59 -5.10 48.86 -14.70
N GLY A 60 -4.24 48.84 -13.67
CA GLY A 60 -4.47 49.58 -12.41
C GLY A 60 -3.69 49.06 -11.23
N GLU A 61 -3.89 49.70 -10.08
CA GLU A 61 -3.22 49.37 -8.83
C GLU A 61 -3.62 47.96 -8.35
N PHE A 62 -4.91 47.60 -8.42
CA PHE A 62 -5.41 46.29 -8.04
C PHE A 62 -4.83 45.17 -8.91
N THR A 63 -4.66 45.39 -10.20
CA THR A 63 -4.02 44.46 -11.12
C THR A 63 -2.55 44.26 -10.77
N SER A 64 -1.84 45.33 -10.45
CA SER A 64 -0.43 45.27 -10.03
C SER A 64 -0.27 44.48 -8.71
N ALA A 65 -1.14 44.74 -7.74
CA ALA A 65 -1.15 44.04 -6.47
C ALA A 65 -1.50 42.54 -6.62
N ALA A 66 -2.58 42.22 -7.36
CA ALA A 66 -2.99 40.85 -7.60
C ALA A 66 -1.92 40.04 -8.38
N ARG A 67 -1.26 40.69 -9.38
CA ARG A 67 -0.14 40.09 -10.12
C ARG A 67 1.02 39.75 -9.18
N GLY A 68 1.34 40.62 -8.21
CA GLY A 68 2.37 40.35 -7.22
C GLY A 68 2.11 39.10 -6.38
N PHE A 69 0.85 38.83 -6.06
CA PHE A 69 0.50 37.64 -5.28
C PHE A 69 0.38 36.37 -6.08
N TYR A 70 -0.10 36.42 -7.35
CA TYR A 70 -0.53 35.22 -8.08
C TYR A 70 0.26 34.94 -9.36
N CYS A 71 1.14 35.84 -9.82
CA CYS A 71 1.94 35.67 -11.04
C CYS A 71 3.45 35.76 -10.80
N GLY A 72 3.90 35.70 -9.53
CA GLY A 72 5.31 35.69 -9.15
C GLY A 72 5.92 34.29 -9.21
N ASN A 73 6.80 33.99 -8.26
CA ASN A 73 7.44 32.70 -8.07
C ASN A 73 6.52 31.66 -7.39
N ILE A 74 5.31 32.06 -6.96
CA ILE A 74 4.25 31.18 -6.45
C ILE A 74 3.02 31.34 -7.33
N ALA A 75 2.43 30.22 -7.71
CA ALA A 75 1.10 30.14 -8.30
C ALA A 75 0.23 29.19 -7.48
N ALA A 76 -1.06 29.50 -7.38
CA ALA A 76 -1.99 28.67 -6.62
C ALA A 76 -3.25 28.37 -7.40
N GLU A 77 -3.69 27.12 -7.38
CA GLU A 77 -4.91 26.64 -8.00
C GLU A 77 -5.84 26.10 -6.91
N PHE A 78 -6.88 26.87 -6.54
CA PHE A 78 -7.83 26.49 -5.49
C PHE A 78 -9.27 26.94 -5.79
N MET A 79 -9.51 27.64 -6.88
CA MET A 79 -10.85 28.16 -7.20
C MET A 79 -11.85 27.06 -7.61
N HIS A 80 -11.36 25.84 -7.92
CA HIS A 80 -12.19 24.66 -8.15
C HIS A 80 -12.72 24.02 -6.84
N ILE A 81 -12.22 24.43 -5.66
CA ILE A 81 -12.67 23.92 -4.37
C ILE A 81 -14.05 24.52 -4.04
N ALA A 82 -15.05 23.66 -3.84
CA ALA A 82 -16.42 24.10 -3.58
C ALA A 82 -16.61 24.80 -2.22
N SER A 83 -15.80 24.42 -1.20
CA SER A 83 -15.91 24.99 0.15
C SER A 83 -15.47 26.45 0.21
N PRO A 84 -16.38 27.42 0.55
CA PRO A 84 -15.99 28.81 0.71
C PRO A 84 -14.97 29.03 1.82
N GLU A 85 -15.08 28.29 2.94
CA GLU A 85 -14.17 28.41 4.06
C GLU A 85 -12.72 28.10 3.65
N ARG A 86 -12.53 27.00 2.89
CA ARG A 86 -11.21 26.62 2.39
C ARG A 86 -10.65 27.66 1.42
N ARG A 87 -11.47 28.15 0.48
CA ARG A 87 -11.04 29.20 -0.46
C ARG A 87 -10.66 30.50 0.25
N LEU A 88 -11.48 30.99 1.18
CA LEU A 88 -11.18 32.19 1.92
C LEU A 88 -9.91 32.08 2.76
N TRP A 89 -9.68 30.92 3.37
CA TRP A 89 -8.43 30.67 4.10
C TRP A 89 -7.22 30.72 3.17
N LEU A 90 -7.28 30.05 2.02
CA LEU A 90 -6.19 30.03 1.02
C LEU A 90 -5.95 31.44 0.44
N GLN A 91 -7.00 32.21 0.16
CA GLN A 91 -6.88 33.62 -0.24
C GLN A 91 -6.13 34.44 0.82
N ALA A 92 -6.52 34.31 2.09
CA ALA A 92 -5.85 35.01 3.19
C ALA A 92 -4.36 34.66 3.29
N GLN A 93 -4.02 33.36 3.09
CA GLN A 93 -2.60 32.92 3.09
C GLN A 93 -1.82 33.48 1.90
N MET A 94 -2.43 33.57 0.72
CA MET A 94 -1.79 34.12 -0.46
C MET A 94 -1.66 35.65 -0.43
N GLU A 95 -2.64 36.37 0.09
CA GLU A 95 -2.77 37.83 0.00
C GLU A 95 -2.17 38.58 1.21
N GLN A 96 -1.51 37.85 2.14
CA GLN A 96 -0.77 38.46 3.26
C GLN A 96 0.73 38.55 2.98
N THR A 97 1.38 39.52 3.62
CA THR A 97 2.84 39.59 3.62
C THR A 97 3.41 38.42 4.42
N PRO A 98 4.35 37.63 3.87
CA PRO A 98 4.91 36.49 4.59
C PRO A 98 5.74 36.96 5.80
N ALA A 99 5.74 36.14 6.85
CA ALA A 99 6.59 36.38 8.01
C ALA A 99 8.09 36.29 7.62
N PRO A 100 8.97 37.05 8.27
CA PRO A 100 10.41 36.92 8.07
C PRO A 100 10.88 35.48 8.31
N LYS A 101 11.82 35.01 7.52
CA LYS A 101 12.41 33.67 7.64
C LYS A 101 13.83 33.73 8.15
N ASP A 102 14.32 32.66 8.76
CA ASP A 102 15.73 32.52 9.14
C ASP A 102 16.55 32.19 7.88
N GLN A 103 16.98 33.23 7.18
CA GLN A 103 17.74 33.13 5.94
C GLN A 103 19.12 32.45 6.14
N ALA A 104 19.73 32.57 7.31
CA ALA A 104 20.99 31.90 7.59
C ALA A 104 20.81 30.39 7.71
N HIS A 105 19.74 29.93 8.38
CA HIS A 105 19.40 28.54 8.47
C HIS A 105 19.07 27.93 7.10
N ILE A 106 18.28 28.64 6.27
CA ILE A 106 17.99 28.24 4.90
C ILE A 106 19.26 28.06 4.08
N LEU A 107 20.18 29.05 4.13
CA LEU A 107 21.44 28.98 3.42
C LEU A 107 22.28 27.77 3.85
N THR A 108 22.39 27.52 5.15
CA THR A 108 23.10 26.35 5.71
C THR A 108 22.53 25.02 5.14
N GLN A 109 21.21 24.90 5.07
CA GLN A 109 20.59 23.69 4.55
C GLN A 109 20.82 23.50 3.05
N LEU A 110 20.75 24.58 2.26
CA LEU A 110 21.07 24.54 0.83
C LEU A 110 22.55 24.16 0.61
N ILE A 111 23.48 24.69 1.41
CA ILE A 111 24.89 24.32 1.33
C ILE A 111 25.06 22.83 1.66
N LYS A 112 24.46 22.32 2.76
CA LYS A 112 24.55 20.92 3.14
C LYS A 112 24.04 20.01 2.02
N ALA A 113 22.89 20.35 1.43
CA ALA A 113 22.28 19.55 0.36
C ALA A 113 23.19 19.49 -0.87
N ASP A 114 23.74 20.60 -1.31
CA ASP A 114 24.56 20.68 -2.53
C ASP A 114 25.96 20.07 -2.32
N VAL A 115 26.63 20.40 -1.20
CA VAL A 115 27.96 19.87 -0.86
C VAL A 115 27.92 18.34 -0.66
N PHE A 116 26.84 17.79 -0.11
CA PHE A 116 26.64 16.34 -0.02
C PHE A 116 26.67 15.69 -1.40
N GLU A 117 25.94 16.24 -2.37
CA GLU A 117 25.95 15.74 -3.75
C GLU A 117 27.34 15.85 -4.41
N GLN A 118 28.04 16.96 -4.18
CA GLN A 118 29.39 17.18 -4.73
C GLN A 118 30.41 16.20 -4.16
N VAL A 119 30.36 15.90 -2.85
CA VAL A 119 31.23 14.91 -2.21
C VAL A 119 30.99 13.52 -2.82
N ILE A 120 29.74 13.09 -2.98
CA ILE A 120 29.43 11.82 -3.65
C ILE A 120 29.95 11.82 -5.09
N GLN A 121 29.72 12.90 -5.85
CA GLN A 121 30.17 13.01 -7.23
C GLN A 121 31.70 12.84 -7.34
N SER A 122 32.45 13.45 -6.43
CA SER A 122 33.91 13.42 -6.46
C SER A 122 34.52 12.09 -5.98
N ARG A 123 33.86 11.42 -5.02
CA ARG A 123 34.38 10.21 -4.36
C ARG A 123 33.89 8.89 -4.98
N TYR A 124 32.68 8.91 -5.56
CA TYR A 124 32.01 7.73 -6.11
C TYR A 124 31.65 7.92 -7.59
N LEU A 125 32.61 8.38 -8.36
CA LEU A 125 32.44 8.71 -9.78
C LEU A 125 31.83 7.51 -10.55
N GLY A 126 30.87 7.79 -11.42
CA GLY A 126 30.21 6.77 -12.25
C GLY A 126 29.20 5.88 -11.52
N THR A 127 28.90 6.18 -10.25
CA THR A 127 27.91 5.42 -9.46
C THR A 127 26.57 6.14 -9.48
N LYS A 128 25.50 5.40 -9.77
CA LYS A 128 24.13 5.94 -9.73
C LYS A 128 23.74 6.38 -8.33
N ARG A 129 23.24 7.58 -8.19
CA ARG A 129 22.72 8.16 -6.95
C ARG A 129 21.42 8.94 -7.11
N PHE A 130 21.07 9.33 -8.34
CA PHE A 130 19.93 10.19 -8.68
C PHE A 130 19.95 11.51 -7.92
N SER A 131 20.92 12.34 -8.27
CA SER A 131 21.21 13.62 -7.62
C SER A 131 20.00 14.55 -7.49
N LEU A 132 19.94 15.28 -6.36
CA LEU A 132 18.95 16.32 -6.09
C LEU A 132 19.35 17.69 -6.70
N GLU A 133 20.53 17.83 -7.29
CA GLU A 133 21.03 19.10 -7.84
C GLU A 133 20.06 19.70 -8.87
N GLY A 134 19.74 20.97 -8.71
CA GLY A 134 18.67 21.69 -9.41
C GLY A 134 17.33 21.73 -8.69
N LEU A 135 17.19 20.96 -7.58
CA LEU A 135 16.01 20.91 -6.71
C LEU A 135 16.41 20.74 -5.23
N THR A 136 17.63 21.20 -4.85
CA THR A 136 18.15 21.10 -3.47
C THR A 136 17.27 21.84 -2.45
N VAL A 137 16.41 22.72 -2.90
CA VAL A 137 15.39 23.39 -2.08
C VAL A 137 14.40 22.42 -1.41
N LEU A 138 14.31 21.16 -1.85
CA LEU A 138 13.54 20.13 -1.19
C LEU A 138 13.96 19.95 0.29
N ILE A 139 15.24 20.15 0.62
CA ILE A 139 15.72 19.98 2.00
C ILE A 139 15.15 21.07 2.92
N PRO A 140 15.29 22.37 2.67
CA PRO A 140 14.63 23.40 3.48
C PRO A 140 13.09 23.35 3.39
N PHE A 141 12.50 22.87 2.29
CA PHE A 141 11.05 22.61 2.21
C PHE A 141 10.61 21.59 3.27
N LEU A 142 11.29 20.44 3.34
CA LEU A 142 10.96 19.37 4.29
C LEU A 142 11.17 19.82 5.74
N ASP A 143 12.23 20.57 5.99
CA ASP A 143 12.49 21.17 7.29
C ASP A 143 11.33 22.06 7.75
N ALA A 144 10.87 22.99 6.88
CA ALA A 144 9.75 23.87 7.18
C ALA A 144 8.42 23.12 7.38
N VAL A 145 8.18 22.05 6.62
CA VAL A 145 7.00 21.19 6.83
C VAL A 145 7.06 20.52 8.19
N PHE A 146 8.22 19.97 8.59
CA PHE A 146 8.35 19.26 9.86
C PHE A 146 8.37 20.22 11.04
N GLU A 147 9.03 21.39 10.95
CA GLU A 147 9.00 22.42 11.97
C GLU A 147 7.56 22.88 12.24
N THR A 148 6.84 23.26 11.18
CA THR A 148 5.42 23.67 11.29
C THR A 148 4.56 22.56 11.88
N SER A 149 4.74 21.33 11.41
CA SER A 149 3.95 20.18 11.88
C SER A 149 4.26 19.83 13.34
N ALA A 150 5.52 19.94 13.79
CA ALA A 150 5.88 19.79 15.19
C ALA A 150 5.21 20.85 16.07
N GLY A 151 5.19 22.10 15.59
CA GLY A 151 4.47 23.20 16.23
C GLY A 151 2.97 22.92 16.41
N LEU A 152 2.35 22.23 15.42
CA LEU A 152 0.94 21.83 15.41
C LEU A 152 0.68 20.53 16.18
N GLY A 153 1.70 19.89 16.75
CA GLY A 153 1.56 18.71 17.63
C GLY A 153 1.60 17.35 16.93
N VAL A 154 2.16 17.29 15.74
CA VAL A 154 2.48 16.03 15.06
C VAL A 154 3.64 15.34 15.76
N ASP A 155 3.52 14.05 16.06
CA ASP A 155 4.54 13.25 16.75
C ASP A 155 5.31 12.32 15.79
N LYS A 156 4.71 11.95 14.66
CA LYS A 156 5.28 11.00 13.69
C LYS A 156 5.02 11.43 12.26
N ALA A 157 5.97 11.18 11.37
CA ALA A 157 5.76 11.29 9.93
C ALA A 157 6.08 9.98 9.22
N VAL A 158 5.18 9.54 8.36
CA VAL A 158 5.39 8.42 7.44
C VAL A 158 5.41 8.98 6.04
N PHE A 159 6.54 8.82 5.35
CA PHE A 159 6.65 9.38 4.02
C PHE A 159 7.33 8.43 3.04
N ALA A 160 6.96 8.57 1.79
CA ALA A 160 7.51 7.88 0.66
C ALA A 160 8.13 8.87 -0.31
N MET A 161 9.09 8.45 -1.09
CA MET A 161 9.66 9.25 -2.15
C MET A 161 10.26 8.40 -3.25
N SER A 162 10.33 8.96 -4.46
CA SER A 162 11.10 8.39 -5.56
C SER A 162 12.60 8.32 -5.24
N HIS A 163 13.39 7.79 -6.16
CA HIS A 163 14.85 7.66 -5.99
C HIS A 163 15.60 8.99 -5.96
N ARG A 164 15.10 10.05 -6.66
CA ARG A 164 15.79 11.34 -6.79
C ARG A 164 15.88 12.08 -5.47
N GLY A 165 17.12 12.37 -5.05
CA GLY A 165 17.42 13.06 -3.79
C GLY A 165 17.25 12.20 -2.54
N ARG A 166 16.92 10.91 -2.64
CA ARG A 166 16.67 10.06 -1.48
C ARG A 166 17.84 10.00 -0.51
N LEU A 167 19.07 9.86 -0.99
CA LEU A 167 20.27 9.80 -0.14
C LEU A 167 20.50 11.13 0.60
N ASN A 168 20.21 12.23 -0.06
CA ASN A 168 20.27 13.58 0.50
C ASN A 168 19.23 13.76 1.62
N VAL A 169 17.99 13.36 1.37
CA VAL A 169 16.90 13.37 2.37
C VAL A 169 17.22 12.48 3.57
N MET A 170 17.82 11.30 3.36
CA MET A 170 18.24 10.42 4.46
C MET A 170 19.24 11.11 5.39
N THR A 171 20.20 11.84 4.83
CA THR A 171 21.24 12.51 5.60
C THR A 171 20.72 13.81 6.20
N ASN A 172 20.22 14.72 5.36
CA ASN A 172 19.96 16.11 5.76
C ASN A 172 18.56 16.35 6.35
N THR A 173 17.62 15.38 6.20
CA THR A 173 16.27 15.51 6.75
C THR A 173 15.96 14.43 7.78
N VAL A 174 16.21 13.14 7.45
CA VAL A 174 15.96 12.03 8.39
C VAL A 174 17.01 12.00 9.51
N GLY A 175 18.17 12.63 9.29
CA GLY A 175 19.22 12.74 10.29
C GLY A 175 20.09 11.49 10.41
N ARG A 176 20.17 10.66 9.35
CA ARG A 176 21.13 9.56 9.32
C ARG A 176 22.54 10.10 9.13
N ASN A 177 23.50 9.51 9.84
CA ASN A 177 24.90 9.91 9.69
C ASN A 177 25.34 9.71 8.22
N ALA A 178 26.00 10.71 7.64
CA ALA A 178 26.49 10.65 6.27
C ALA A 178 27.43 9.46 6.05
N SER A 179 28.24 9.07 7.04
CA SER A 179 29.10 7.88 6.96
C SER A 179 28.32 6.58 6.75
N GLU A 180 27.12 6.45 7.35
CA GLU A 180 26.25 5.29 7.13
C GLU A 180 25.71 5.25 5.69
N VAL A 181 25.36 6.41 5.12
CA VAL A 181 24.88 6.52 3.74
C VAL A 181 26.01 6.28 2.76
N PHE A 182 27.20 6.84 3.01
CA PHE A 182 28.39 6.61 2.19
C PHE A 182 28.85 5.15 2.22
N ALA A 183 28.72 4.45 3.35
CA ALA A 183 29.04 3.02 3.45
C ALA A 183 28.18 2.13 2.50
N LYS A 184 27.02 2.66 2.02
CA LYS A 184 26.25 1.98 0.97
C LYS A 184 26.91 2.01 -0.43
N PHE A 185 27.92 2.86 -0.62
CA PHE A 185 28.69 2.93 -1.85
C PHE A 185 29.97 2.07 -1.80
N GLU A 186 30.41 1.69 -0.60
CA GLU A 186 31.65 0.96 -0.42
C GLU A 186 31.51 -0.52 -0.83
N ASP A 187 32.61 -1.09 -1.31
CA ASP A 187 32.73 -2.53 -1.59
C ASP A 187 32.93 -3.27 -0.26
N VAL A 188 31.88 -3.93 0.22
CA VAL A 188 31.94 -4.85 1.38
C VAL A 188 32.05 -6.30 0.89
N ASP A 189 32.42 -7.23 1.78
CA ASP A 189 32.45 -8.65 1.47
C ASP A 189 31.11 -9.09 0.84
N PRO A 190 31.11 -9.55 -0.43
CA PRO A 190 29.89 -9.93 -1.13
C PRO A 190 29.15 -11.06 -0.42
N ARG A 191 29.81 -11.87 0.41
CA ARG A 191 29.16 -12.93 1.21
C ARG A 191 28.23 -12.37 2.27
N SER A 192 28.45 -11.13 2.75
CA SER A 192 27.61 -10.47 3.75
C SER A 192 26.25 -10.04 3.18
N VAL A 193 26.09 -10.03 1.87
CA VAL A 193 24.87 -9.58 1.16
C VAL A 193 24.37 -10.64 0.16
N LEU A 194 24.91 -11.84 0.20
CA LEU A 194 24.55 -12.89 -0.72
C LEU A 194 23.07 -13.28 -0.59
N GLY A 195 22.35 -13.22 -1.69
CA GLY A 195 20.94 -13.61 -1.77
C GLY A 195 19.93 -12.60 -1.22
N GLY A 196 20.37 -11.43 -0.72
CA GLY A 196 19.45 -10.42 -0.16
C GLY A 196 19.90 -8.98 -0.40
N GLY A 197 19.04 -8.03 0.05
CA GLY A 197 19.31 -6.60 -0.01
C GLY A 197 18.78 -5.90 -1.27
N ASP A 198 18.94 -4.57 -1.29
CA ASP A 198 18.50 -3.71 -2.40
C ASP A 198 19.54 -2.60 -2.65
N VAL A 199 19.41 -1.91 -3.77
CA VAL A 199 20.25 -0.77 -4.13
C VAL A 199 20.04 0.40 -3.16
N LYS A 200 21.08 1.19 -2.97
CA LYS A 200 21.12 2.26 -1.96
C LYS A 200 20.01 3.31 -2.06
N TYR A 201 19.53 3.59 -3.26
CA TYR A 201 18.47 4.58 -3.52
C TYR A 201 17.04 4.02 -3.44
N HIS A 202 16.86 2.78 -2.95
CA HIS A 202 15.57 2.16 -2.65
C HIS A 202 15.33 1.93 -1.16
N VAL A 203 16.38 1.85 -0.36
CA VAL A 203 16.23 1.56 1.08
C VAL A 203 15.51 2.70 1.82
N GLY A 204 14.77 2.32 2.85
CA GLY A 204 14.15 3.28 3.77
C GLY A 204 15.13 3.75 4.84
N ALA A 205 14.67 4.72 5.63
CA ALA A 205 15.42 5.23 6.77
C ALA A 205 14.46 5.64 7.91
N THR A 206 14.95 5.56 9.14
CA THR A 206 14.27 6.08 10.33
C THR A 206 15.18 7.04 11.08
N GLY A 207 14.59 8.06 11.69
CA GLY A 207 15.31 9.06 12.48
C GLY A 207 14.34 9.92 13.26
N THR A 208 14.87 10.98 13.89
CA THR A 208 14.08 11.94 14.65
C THR A 208 14.42 13.35 14.20
N TYR A 209 13.43 14.09 13.77
CA TYR A 209 13.53 15.52 13.54
C TYR A 209 13.36 16.26 14.85
N THR A 210 14.18 17.28 15.09
CA THR A 210 14.08 18.17 16.25
C THR A 210 13.90 19.60 15.78
N ALA A 211 12.76 20.19 16.08
CA ALA A 211 12.45 21.58 15.76
C ALA A 211 13.24 22.56 16.67
N PRO A 212 13.42 23.84 16.28
CA PRO A 212 14.13 24.84 17.09
C PRO A 212 13.54 25.04 18.49
N ASP A 213 12.25 24.80 18.68
CA ASP A 213 11.56 24.86 19.98
C ASP A 213 11.74 23.60 20.85
N GLY A 214 12.50 22.60 20.36
CA GLY A 214 12.79 21.34 21.03
C GLY A 214 11.74 20.24 20.84
N LYS A 215 10.64 20.49 20.12
CA LYS A 215 9.67 19.45 19.78
C LYS A 215 10.26 18.49 18.75
N THR A 216 9.83 17.24 18.81
CA THR A 216 10.39 16.19 17.96
C THR A 216 9.31 15.48 17.13
N ILE A 217 9.71 15.02 15.95
CA ILE A 217 8.89 14.13 15.10
C ILE A 217 9.71 12.89 14.75
N ASP A 218 9.17 11.70 15.01
CA ASP A 218 9.76 10.45 14.52
C ASP A 218 9.53 10.33 13.01
N LEU A 219 10.61 10.28 12.25
CA LEU A 219 10.60 10.21 10.80
C LEU A 219 10.75 8.78 10.30
N HIS A 220 9.87 8.38 9.37
CA HIS A 220 9.87 7.06 8.76
C HIS A 220 9.76 7.17 7.25
N LEU A 221 10.91 7.15 6.57
CA LEU A 221 10.99 7.04 5.12
C LEU A 221 10.79 5.59 4.69
N ALA A 222 9.78 5.32 3.89
CA ALA A 222 9.49 3.99 3.39
C ALA A 222 10.54 3.50 2.38
N SER A 223 10.88 2.20 2.42
CA SER A 223 11.58 1.54 1.32
C SER A 223 10.67 1.38 0.12
N ASN A 224 11.21 1.50 -1.10
CA ASN A 224 10.44 1.35 -2.33
C ASN A 224 11.26 0.72 -3.46
N PRO A 225 10.63 0.05 -4.43
CA PRO A 225 11.28 -0.43 -5.64
C PRO A 225 11.44 0.69 -6.67
N SER A 226 12.02 0.39 -7.83
CA SER A 226 12.06 1.29 -9.00
C SER A 226 10.69 1.50 -9.67
N HIS A 227 9.66 0.76 -9.27
CA HIS A 227 8.29 0.91 -9.79
C HIS A 227 7.67 2.17 -9.19
N LEU A 228 7.67 3.23 -9.98
CA LEU A 228 7.27 4.56 -9.54
C LEU A 228 5.83 4.58 -9.01
N GLU A 229 5.58 5.34 -7.94
CA GLU A 229 4.31 5.53 -7.23
C GLU A 229 3.73 4.26 -6.54
N ALA A 230 4.32 3.07 -6.75
CA ALA A 230 3.84 1.83 -6.12
C ALA A 230 3.96 1.84 -4.58
N VAL A 231 4.80 2.71 -4.02
CA VAL A 231 4.97 2.88 -2.57
C VAL A 231 3.91 3.79 -1.93
N ASP A 232 3.19 4.59 -2.71
CA ASP A 232 2.24 5.59 -2.19
C ASP A 232 1.16 4.94 -1.31
N PRO A 233 0.39 3.96 -1.80
CA PRO A 233 -0.62 3.31 -0.97
C PRO A 233 0.01 2.58 0.23
N VAL A 234 1.24 2.09 0.11
CA VAL A 234 1.96 1.46 1.23
C VAL A 234 2.24 2.48 2.33
N ALA A 235 2.69 3.68 1.98
CA ALA A 235 2.92 4.76 2.94
C ALA A 235 1.61 5.21 3.61
N LEU A 236 0.52 5.34 2.85
CA LEU A 236 -0.81 5.68 3.38
C LEU A 236 -1.31 4.61 4.35
N GLY A 237 -1.21 3.33 4.00
CA GLY A 237 -1.58 2.21 4.88
C GLY A 237 -0.76 2.18 6.17
N ARG A 238 0.55 2.44 6.10
CA ARG A 238 1.44 2.57 7.27
C ARG A 238 1.03 3.74 8.17
N ALA A 239 0.73 4.90 7.57
CA ALA A 239 0.25 6.06 8.32
C ALA A 239 -1.06 5.75 9.04
N ARG A 240 -2.05 5.15 8.34
CA ARG A 240 -3.33 4.73 8.91
C ARG A 240 -3.14 3.77 10.09
N ALA A 241 -2.30 2.75 9.94
CA ALA A 241 -2.02 1.79 11.01
C ALA A 241 -1.47 2.48 12.27
N ARG A 242 -0.53 3.42 12.11
CA ARG A 242 0.02 4.19 13.23
C ARG A 242 -1.00 5.11 13.89
N GLN A 243 -1.87 5.73 13.11
CA GLN A 243 -3.00 6.51 13.63
C GLN A 243 -3.93 5.63 14.46
N MET A 244 -4.28 4.45 13.96
CA MET A 244 -5.16 3.51 14.65
C MET A 244 -4.54 2.94 15.93
N ARG A 245 -3.22 2.81 16.01
CA ARG A 245 -2.51 2.42 17.24
C ARG A 245 -2.62 3.45 18.36
N LEU A 246 -2.69 4.73 18.01
CA LEU A 246 -2.86 5.82 18.98
C LEU A 246 -4.28 5.93 19.48
N ASP A 247 -5.25 5.47 18.70
CA ASP A 247 -6.68 5.52 19.01
C ASP A 247 -7.31 4.11 19.03
N VAL A 248 -6.74 3.23 19.88
CA VAL A 248 -7.11 1.80 19.93
C VAL A 248 -8.60 1.57 20.19
N ARG A 249 -9.28 2.46 20.89
CA ARG A 249 -10.71 2.35 21.28
C ARG A 249 -11.63 3.37 20.62
N GLY A 250 -11.08 4.37 19.92
CA GLY A 250 -11.85 5.40 19.23
C GLY A 250 -12.67 4.83 18.07
N LYS A 251 -13.90 5.28 17.93
CA LYS A 251 -14.74 4.95 16.77
C LYS A 251 -14.30 5.70 15.53
N ASP A 252 -13.66 6.84 15.74
CA ASP A 252 -13.18 7.74 14.71
C ASP A 252 -11.68 7.93 14.85
N ASN A 253 -10.96 7.97 13.71
CA ASN A 253 -9.52 8.18 13.67
C ASN A 253 -9.15 9.68 13.91
N THR A 254 -9.88 10.40 14.73
CA THR A 254 -9.71 11.86 14.91
C THR A 254 -8.39 12.21 15.58
N PHE A 255 -8.07 11.55 16.68
CA PHE A 255 -6.84 11.82 17.44
C PHE A 255 -5.59 11.40 16.66
N GLY A 256 -5.60 10.23 16.03
CA GLY A 256 -4.47 9.72 15.26
C GLY A 256 -4.10 10.59 14.06
N ARG A 257 -5.10 11.22 13.41
CA ARG A 257 -4.90 12.11 12.25
C ARG A 257 -4.04 13.32 12.58
N ASP A 258 -4.19 13.89 13.79
CA ASP A 258 -3.40 15.05 14.22
C ASP A 258 -1.97 14.66 14.59
N LYS A 259 -1.73 13.40 14.95
CA LYS A 259 -0.47 12.90 15.48
C LYS A 259 0.46 12.28 14.44
N VAL A 260 -0.08 11.83 13.31
CA VAL A 260 0.70 11.17 12.26
C VAL A 260 0.52 11.89 10.93
N LEU A 261 1.60 12.42 10.40
CA LEU A 261 1.66 13.08 9.09
C LEU A 261 2.03 12.09 7.99
N PRO A 262 1.15 11.81 7.02
CA PRO A 262 1.53 11.16 5.76
C PRO A 262 2.04 12.19 4.76
N MET A 263 3.10 11.85 4.02
CA MET A 263 3.63 12.66 2.93
C MET A 263 4.16 11.77 1.81
N VAL A 264 3.96 12.19 0.57
CA VAL A 264 4.50 11.50 -0.61
C VAL A 264 5.24 12.49 -1.51
N ILE A 265 6.47 12.13 -1.88
CA ILE A 265 7.34 12.95 -2.74
C ILE A 265 7.46 12.25 -4.10
N HIS A 266 6.87 12.85 -5.12
CA HIS A 266 6.68 12.32 -6.46
C HIS A 266 7.71 12.85 -7.45
N GLY A 267 7.89 12.14 -8.56
CA GLY A 267 8.44 12.73 -9.78
C GLY A 267 7.31 13.24 -10.68
N ASP A 268 7.53 14.30 -11.45
CA ASP A 268 6.54 14.96 -12.31
C ASP A 268 5.86 14.01 -13.31
N ALA A 269 6.63 13.35 -14.16
CA ALA A 269 6.09 12.41 -15.14
C ALA A 269 5.41 11.18 -14.52
N ALA A 270 5.87 10.75 -13.33
CA ALA A 270 5.25 9.64 -12.61
C ALA A 270 3.90 10.05 -12.00
N PHE A 271 3.83 11.20 -11.37
CA PHE A 271 2.59 11.78 -10.85
C PHE A 271 1.51 11.89 -11.93
N ALA A 272 1.87 12.40 -13.12
CA ALA A 272 0.95 12.53 -14.22
C ALA A 272 0.51 11.19 -14.83
N GLY A 273 1.44 10.20 -14.92
CA GLY A 273 1.25 9.02 -15.75
C GLY A 273 0.91 7.72 -15.02
N GLN A 274 1.21 7.59 -13.73
CA GLN A 274 1.01 6.34 -12.99
C GLN A 274 -0.41 6.22 -12.41
N GLY A 275 -1.19 5.27 -12.92
CA GLY A 275 -2.59 5.08 -12.49
C GLY A 275 -2.76 4.78 -11.00
N ILE A 276 -1.78 4.15 -10.35
CA ILE A 276 -1.86 3.83 -8.93
C ILE A 276 -1.94 5.09 -8.04
N PHE A 277 -1.34 6.20 -8.48
CA PHE A 277 -1.49 7.48 -7.78
C PHE A 277 -2.93 8.01 -7.90
N ALA A 278 -3.56 7.90 -9.07
CA ALA A 278 -4.98 8.25 -9.25
C ALA A 278 -5.91 7.41 -8.36
N GLU A 279 -5.55 6.15 -8.11
CA GLU A 279 -6.24 5.29 -7.14
C GLU A 279 -6.06 5.80 -5.71
N CYS A 280 -4.84 6.21 -5.32
CA CYS A 280 -4.56 6.80 -4.00
C CYS A 280 -5.39 8.05 -3.74
N LEU A 281 -5.57 8.93 -4.72
CA LEU A 281 -6.44 10.10 -4.61
C LEU A 281 -7.90 9.72 -4.28
N VAL A 282 -8.39 8.59 -4.76
CA VAL A 282 -9.73 8.10 -4.38
C VAL A 282 -9.73 7.61 -2.94
N LEU A 283 -8.69 6.88 -2.51
CA LEU A 283 -8.61 6.33 -1.15
C LEU A 283 -8.68 7.40 -0.07
N THR A 284 -8.10 8.58 -0.30
CA THR A 284 -8.05 9.65 0.73
C THR A 284 -9.42 10.14 1.18
N SER A 285 -10.44 9.96 0.34
CA SER A 285 -11.83 10.37 0.62
C SER A 285 -12.72 9.25 1.15
N LEU A 286 -12.17 8.02 1.28
CA LEU A 286 -12.93 6.86 1.71
C LEU A 286 -12.66 6.55 3.19
N HIS A 287 -13.74 6.44 3.98
CA HIS A 287 -13.70 6.25 5.44
C HIS A 287 -12.73 5.14 5.90
N GLY A 288 -12.67 4.01 5.19
CA GLY A 288 -11.77 2.89 5.52
C GLY A 288 -10.28 3.16 5.29
N TYR A 289 -9.94 4.22 4.54
CA TYR A 289 -8.60 4.46 4.02
C TYR A 289 -8.09 5.88 4.29
N GLU A 290 -8.95 6.80 4.69
CA GLU A 290 -8.57 8.18 4.99
C GLU A 290 -7.47 8.28 6.06
N VAL A 291 -6.55 9.21 5.86
CA VAL A 291 -5.38 9.45 6.75
C VAL A 291 -5.31 10.88 7.29
N GLY A 292 -6.39 11.63 7.14
CA GLY A 292 -6.46 13.02 7.59
C GLY A 292 -5.64 13.98 6.75
N GLY A 293 -5.60 13.76 5.44
CA GLY A 293 -4.88 14.56 4.47
C GLY A 293 -3.40 14.17 4.32
N THR A 294 -2.94 14.17 3.08
CA THR A 294 -1.56 13.89 2.67
C THR A 294 -0.94 15.13 2.05
N ILE A 295 0.32 15.44 2.39
CA ILE A 295 1.09 16.44 1.66
C ILE A 295 1.77 15.75 0.50
N HIS A 296 1.37 16.07 -0.73
CA HIS A 296 1.99 15.60 -1.97
C HIS A 296 2.99 16.64 -2.47
N VAL A 297 4.24 16.22 -2.67
CA VAL A 297 5.31 17.10 -3.15
C VAL A 297 5.82 16.57 -4.48
N ILE A 298 5.71 17.34 -5.54
CA ILE A 298 6.26 16.99 -6.84
C ILE A 298 7.64 17.60 -6.99
N VAL A 299 8.68 16.78 -7.08
CA VAL A 299 10.04 17.19 -7.40
C VAL A 299 10.15 17.28 -8.91
N ASN A 300 9.68 18.43 -9.46
CA ASN A 300 9.43 18.64 -10.87
C ASN A 300 10.66 19.19 -11.57
N ASN A 301 11.30 18.37 -12.38
CA ASN A 301 12.44 18.78 -13.20
C ASN A 301 12.08 19.03 -14.68
N LEU A 302 10.80 18.95 -15.01
CA LEU A 302 10.23 19.13 -16.36
C LEU A 302 10.79 18.13 -17.40
N LEU A 303 11.17 16.92 -16.96
CA LEU A 303 11.67 15.86 -17.84
C LEU A 303 11.30 14.47 -17.29
N GLY A 304 10.56 13.69 -18.06
CA GLY A 304 10.28 12.28 -17.78
C GLY A 304 11.33 11.36 -18.40
N PHE A 305 12.47 11.12 -17.73
CA PHE A 305 13.63 10.45 -18.29
C PHE A 305 14.22 11.28 -19.45
N THR A 306 13.82 11.06 -20.71
CA THR A 306 14.16 11.87 -21.89
C THR A 306 12.94 12.58 -22.49
N ALA A 307 11.72 12.27 -22.02
CA ALA A 307 10.49 12.84 -22.50
C ALA A 307 10.27 14.28 -22.01
N LEU A 308 9.83 15.15 -22.89
CA LEU A 308 9.45 16.52 -22.59
C LEU A 308 8.07 16.58 -21.90
N PRO A 309 7.70 17.69 -21.24
CA PRO A 309 6.38 17.82 -20.60
C PRO A 309 5.23 17.60 -21.58
N GLU A 310 5.34 18.06 -22.80
CA GLU A 310 4.36 17.87 -23.88
C GLU A 310 4.19 16.41 -24.33
N GLU A 311 5.19 15.55 -24.05
CA GLU A 311 5.17 14.11 -24.33
C GLU A 311 4.68 13.28 -23.14
N SER A 312 4.71 13.83 -21.92
CA SER A 312 4.50 13.07 -20.69
C SER A 312 3.31 13.51 -19.85
N ASN A 313 2.90 14.78 -19.86
CA ASN A 313 1.91 15.27 -18.90
C ASN A 313 0.47 15.23 -19.44
N GLY A 314 0.25 15.38 -20.74
CA GLY A 314 -1.09 15.49 -21.35
C GLY A 314 -1.85 16.80 -21.03
N SER A 315 -1.27 17.64 -20.15
CA SER A 315 -1.79 18.95 -19.72
C SER A 315 -0.61 19.87 -19.39
N ARG A 316 -0.92 21.15 -19.06
CA ARG A 316 0.11 22.14 -18.72
C ARG A 316 0.98 21.71 -17.54
N TYR A 317 0.34 21.22 -16.48
CA TYR A 317 1.02 20.82 -15.24
C TYR A 317 0.90 19.32 -15.01
N ALA A 318 1.97 18.69 -14.54
CA ALA A 318 1.93 17.30 -14.09
C ALA A 318 0.91 17.08 -12.96
N SER A 319 0.65 18.10 -12.15
CA SER A 319 -0.28 18.13 -11.02
C SER A 319 -1.76 18.15 -11.41
N ASP A 320 -2.12 18.36 -12.67
CA ASP A 320 -3.52 18.51 -13.12
C ASP A 320 -4.40 17.30 -12.79
N LEU A 321 -3.82 16.11 -12.66
CA LEU A 321 -4.52 14.91 -12.22
C LEU A 321 -5.18 15.11 -10.84
N ALA A 322 -4.57 15.89 -9.96
CA ALA A 322 -5.07 16.16 -8.61
C ALA A 322 -6.35 17.01 -8.58
N LYS A 323 -6.66 17.73 -9.67
CA LYS A 323 -7.93 18.49 -9.84
C LYS A 323 -9.18 17.62 -9.85
N ARG A 324 -9.00 16.30 -9.91
CA ARG A 324 -10.06 15.32 -9.66
C ARG A 324 -10.70 15.49 -8.27
N LEU A 325 -9.95 15.97 -7.30
CA LEU A 325 -10.39 16.22 -5.93
C LEU A 325 -10.45 17.73 -5.66
N PRO A 326 -11.29 18.18 -4.71
CA PRO A 326 -11.33 19.58 -4.29
C PRO A 326 -10.18 19.91 -3.32
N ILE A 327 -8.93 19.76 -3.79
CA ILE A 327 -7.71 20.01 -3.03
C ILE A 327 -6.87 21.12 -3.69
N PRO A 328 -6.15 21.95 -2.93
CA PRO A 328 -5.34 23.02 -3.48
C PRO A 328 -4.05 22.49 -4.09
N ILE A 329 -3.59 23.17 -5.13
CA ILE A 329 -2.32 22.92 -5.79
C ILE A 329 -1.51 24.22 -5.77
N PHE A 330 -0.28 24.15 -5.28
CA PHE A 330 0.69 25.23 -5.31
C PHE A 330 1.83 24.87 -6.25
N HIS A 331 2.16 25.75 -7.18
CA HIS A 331 3.37 25.66 -7.97
C HIS A 331 4.35 26.71 -7.47
N VAL A 332 5.61 26.34 -7.28
CA VAL A 332 6.61 27.25 -6.79
C VAL A 332 7.93 27.07 -7.51
N ASN A 333 8.55 28.18 -7.89
CA ASN A 333 9.88 28.19 -8.49
C ASN A 333 10.90 27.72 -7.47
N ALA A 334 11.59 26.62 -7.77
CA ALA A 334 12.56 25.98 -6.87
C ALA A 334 13.81 26.85 -6.60
N GLU A 335 14.03 27.93 -7.35
CA GLU A 335 15.13 28.86 -7.11
C GLU A 335 14.75 30.06 -6.22
N ASP A 336 13.54 30.06 -5.66
CA ASP A 336 13.13 31.01 -4.62
C ASP A 336 12.87 30.28 -3.28
N PRO A 337 13.92 30.08 -2.43
CA PRO A 337 13.77 29.38 -1.17
C PRO A 337 12.74 30.01 -0.22
N ASP A 338 12.64 31.35 -0.18
CA ASP A 338 11.69 32.04 0.68
C ASP A 338 10.24 31.74 0.28
N ALA A 339 9.96 31.71 -1.04
CA ALA A 339 8.67 31.31 -1.59
C ALA A 339 8.36 29.83 -1.29
N VAL A 340 9.35 28.96 -1.44
CA VAL A 340 9.20 27.51 -1.17
C VAL A 340 8.86 27.25 0.30
N ILE A 341 9.53 27.91 1.23
CA ILE A 341 9.25 27.75 2.67
C ILE A 341 7.88 28.32 3.05
N ARG A 342 7.47 29.42 2.41
CA ARG A 342 6.09 29.93 2.57
C ARG A 342 5.05 28.87 2.19
N VAL A 343 5.21 28.25 1.04
CA VAL A 343 4.27 27.21 0.56
C VAL A 343 4.35 25.97 1.46
N ALA A 344 5.53 25.59 1.96
CA ALA A 344 5.70 24.49 2.91
C ALA A 344 4.88 24.70 4.19
N THR A 345 4.94 25.91 4.75
CA THR A 345 4.19 26.31 5.94
C THR A 345 2.68 26.24 5.65
N ILE A 346 2.22 26.83 4.54
CA ILE A 346 0.80 26.79 4.13
C ILE A 346 0.33 25.34 3.98
N ALA A 347 1.14 24.47 3.39
CA ALA A 347 0.78 23.06 3.19
C ALA A 347 0.58 22.32 4.51
N ALA A 348 1.48 22.50 5.46
CA ALA A 348 1.38 21.87 6.79
C ALA A 348 0.16 22.38 7.57
N GLU A 349 -0.07 23.70 7.57
CA GLU A 349 -1.23 24.33 8.22
C GLU A 349 -2.56 23.95 7.58
N TYR A 350 -2.64 23.93 6.25
CA TYR A 350 -3.84 23.52 5.51
C TYR A 350 -4.23 22.08 5.85
N ARG A 351 -3.26 21.16 5.77
CA ARG A 351 -3.47 19.76 6.12
C ARG A 351 -3.96 19.60 7.56
N ALA A 352 -3.33 20.27 8.50
CA ALA A 352 -3.71 20.19 9.91
C ALA A 352 -5.09 20.78 10.17
N LYS A 353 -5.43 21.90 9.53
CA LYS A 353 -6.71 22.58 9.73
C LYS A 353 -7.89 21.85 9.08
N PHE A 354 -7.70 21.31 7.88
CA PHE A 354 -8.80 20.79 7.06
C PHE A 354 -8.79 19.26 6.91
N HIS A 355 -7.78 18.58 7.44
CA HIS A 355 -7.59 17.12 7.26
C HIS A 355 -7.76 16.68 5.81
N SER A 356 -7.20 17.44 4.89
CA SER A 356 -7.35 17.29 3.44
C SER A 356 -6.00 17.31 2.76
N ASP A 357 -5.91 16.62 1.64
CA ASP A 357 -4.70 16.60 0.82
C ASP A 357 -4.41 18.00 0.26
N ILE A 358 -3.12 18.20 -0.02
CA ILE A 358 -2.57 19.36 -0.70
C ILE A 358 -1.42 18.94 -1.59
N VAL A 359 -1.30 19.56 -2.76
CA VAL A 359 -0.20 19.33 -3.70
C VAL A 359 0.71 20.54 -3.75
N VAL A 360 2.02 20.30 -3.66
CA VAL A 360 3.07 21.32 -3.86
C VAL A 360 3.99 20.85 -4.99
N ASP A 361 4.00 21.60 -6.08
CA ASP A 361 4.80 21.35 -7.27
C ASP A 361 6.04 22.24 -7.24
N LEU A 362 7.20 21.66 -6.86
CA LEU A 362 8.51 22.33 -6.82
C LEU A 362 9.11 22.29 -8.23
N VAL A 363 8.96 23.38 -8.98
CA VAL A 363 9.37 23.45 -10.38
C VAL A 363 10.84 23.90 -10.46
N GLY A 364 11.70 23.00 -10.92
CA GLY A 364 13.13 23.25 -11.06
C GLY A 364 13.71 22.57 -12.31
N TYR A 365 14.91 22.04 -12.18
CA TYR A 365 15.58 21.28 -13.21
C TYR A 365 16.43 20.17 -12.60
N ARG A 366 16.93 19.25 -13.40
CA ARG A 366 17.98 18.31 -12.96
C ARG A 366 19.31 18.66 -13.61
N ARG A 367 20.38 18.70 -12.83
CA ARG A 367 21.72 19.12 -13.30
C ARG A 367 22.41 18.06 -14.15
N HIS A 368 22.20 16.78 -13.87
CA HIS A 368 22.77 15.64 -14.59
C HIS A 368 21.72 14.97 -15.48
N GLY A 369 22.06 13.86 -16.15
CA GLY A 369 21.12 13.03 -16.86
C GLY A 369 20.06 12.40 -15.93
N HIS A 370 19.30 11.45 -16.43
CA HIS A 370 18.35 10.73 -15.58
C HIS A 370 19.06 10.09 -14.38
N SER A 371 20.22 9.48 -14.64
CA SER A 371 21.22 9.14 -13.64
C SER A 371 22.57 9.78 -14.04
N GLU A 372 23.57 9.72 -13.16
CA GLU A 372 24.88 10.33 -13.36
C GLU A 372 25.73 9.64 -14.45
N VAL A 373 25.27 8.49 -14.95
CA VAL A 373 25.92 7.77 -16.07
C VAL A 373 25.33 8.09 -17.42
N ASP A 374 24.21 8.84 -17.45
CA ASP A 374 23.53 9.24 -18.68
C ASP A 374 24.08 10.60 -19.18
N ASP A 375 24.32 10.72 -20.50
CA ASP A 375 24.65 12.00 -21.13
C ASP A 375 23.37 12.68 -21.66
N PRO A 376 22.84 13.68 -20.94
CA PRO A 376 21.60 14.34 -21.33
C PRO A 376 21.77 15.31 -22.49
N THR A 377 23.01 15.65 -22.90
CA THR A 377 23.27 16.54 -24.02
C THR A 377 22.85 15.92 -25.38
N VAL A 378 22.72 14.58 -25.42
CA VAL A 378 22.25 13.83 -26.59
C VAL A 378 20.77 14.13 -26.90
N THR A 379 19.95 14.31 -25.85
CA THR A 379 18.49 14.49 -26.00
C THR A 379 18.03 15.94 -25.75
N GLN A 380 18.66 16.68 -24.82
CA GLN A 380 18.32 18.05 -24.47
C GLN A 380 19.55 18.99 -24.57
N PRO A 381 20.21 19.12 -25.73
CA PRO A 381 21.48 19.86 -25.86
C PRO A 381 21.38 21.33 -25.45
N ARG A 382 20.29 22.01 -25.81
CA ARG A 382 20.11 23.44 -25.50
C ARG A 382 19.90 23.68 -24.03
N ARG A 383 19.13 22.84 -23.35
CA ARG A 383 18.87 22.94 -21.90
C ARG A 383 20.16 22.74 -21.12
N TYR A 384 20.92 21.71 -21.45
CA TYR A 384 22.16 21.40 -20.75
C TYR A 384 23.31 22.37 -21.08
N ALA A 385 23.27 23.06 -22.20
CA ALA A 385 24.15 24.20 -22.45
C ALA A 385 23.90 25.37 -21.47
N ILE A 386 22.63 25.63 -21.12
CA ILE A 386 22.27 26.62 -20.09
C ILE A 386 22.67 26.10 -18.69
N ILE A 387 22.31 24.88 -18.33
CA ILE A 387 22.57 24.29 -17.02
C ILE A 387 24.08 24.27 -16.69
N LYS A 388 24.93 24.06 -17.67
CA LYS A 388 26.39 24.02 -17.51
C LYS A 388 26.96 25.26 -16.83
N ASP A 389 26.48 26.43 -17.22
CA ASP A 389 26.95 27.73 -16.74
C ASP A 389 26.04 28.32 -15.65
N HIS A 390 24.94 27.63 -15.31
CA HIS A 390 23.99 28.08 -14.30
C HIS A 390 24.53 27.83 -12.89
N PRO A 391 24.54 28.86 -11.99
CA PRO A 391 25.04 28.69 -10.64
C PRO A 391 24.17 27.68 -9.85
N VAL A 392 24.72 27.10 -8.80
CA VAL A 392 23.97 26.24 -7.86
C VAL A 392 23.14 27.11 -6.90
N LEU A 393 22.04 26.54 -6.39
CA LEU A 393 21.04 27.32 -5.66
C LEU A 393 21.58 28.07 -4.43
N TYR A 394 22.46 27.46 -3.62
CA TYR A 394 23.01 28.16 -2.46
C TYR A 394 23.84 29.40 -2.84
N GLN A 395 24.47 29.42 -4.03
CA GLN A 395 25.22 30.60 -4.51
C GLN A 395 24.25 31.72 -4.95
N ILE A 396 23.14 31.34 -5.61
CA ILE A 396 22.09 32.29 -5.99
C ILE A 396 21.51 32.94 -4.72
N TYR A 397 21.16 32.11 -3.72
CA TYR A 397 20.55 32.57 -2.47
C TYR A 397 21.53 33.40 -1.62
N ALA A 398 22.77 32.95 -1.47
CA ALA A 398 23.82 33.69 -0.74
C ALA A 398 24.05 35.10 -1.31
N LYS A 399 24.02 35.19 -2.66
CA LYS A 399 24.10 36.50 -3.36
C LYS A 399 22.85 37.36 -3.07
N GLN A 400 21.68 36.78 -3.05
CA GLN A 400 20.41 37.47 -2.77
C GLN A 400 20.41 38.09 -1.36
N ILE A 401 20.89 37.35 -0.37
CA ILE A 401 20.93 37.80 1.04
C ILE A 401 22.25 38.52 1.42
N ALA A 402 23.14 38.74 0.44
CA ALA A 402 24.42 39.40 0.61
C ALA A 402 25.36 38.77 1.66
N VAL A 403 25.45 37.43 1.68
CA VAL A 403 26.32 36.63 2.56
C VAL A 403 27.40 35.93 1.72
N ASP A 404 28.64 35.89 2.23
CA ASP A 404 29.68 35.03 1.62
C ASP A 404 29.63 33.62 2.24
N PRO A 405 29.33 32.59 1.47
CA PRO A 405 29.17 31.23 1.98
C PRO A 405 30.50 30.44 2.07
N ALA A 406 31.63 30.99 1.63
CA ALA A 406 32.87 30.23 1.38
C ALA A 406 33.39 29.49 2.63
N ALA A 407 33.37 30.12 3.79
CA ALA A 407 33.84 29.50 5.04
C ALA A 407 32.93 28.34 5.49
N GLU A 408 31.61 28.49 5.35
CA GLU A 408 30.64 27.50 5.72
C GLU A 408 30.68 26.29 4.75
N VAL A 409 30.76 26.54 3.45
CA VAL A 409 30.96 25.51 2.42
C VAL A 409 32.20 24.67 2.74
N ALA A 410 33.33 25.29 3.05
CA ALA A 410 34.56 24.57 3.39
C ALA A 410 34.42 23.72 4.66
N ALA A 411 33.75 24.23 5.69
CA ALA A 411 33.50 23.49 6.93
C ALA A 411 32.60 22.26 6.71
N ILE A 412 31.49 22.43 5.99
CA ILE A 412 30.56 21.35 5.66
C ILE A 412 31.23 20.31 4.74
N GLN A 413 32.00 20.74 3.76
CA GLN A 413 32.74 19.84 2.88
C GLN A 413 33.75 18.98 3.64
N ASN A 414 34.48 19.58 4.55
CA ASN A 414 35.44 18.85 5.39
C ASN A 414 34.71 17.81 6.28
N HIS A 415 33.57 18.15 6.84
CA HIS A 415 32.77 17.23 7.63
C HIS A 415 32.34 15.99 6.81
N PHE A 416 31.77 16.18 5.62
CA PHE A 416 31.36 15.05 4.77
C PHE A 416 32.56 14.24 4.26
N LEU A 417 33.72 14.87 4.05
CA LEU A 417 34.93 14.13 3.68
C LEU A 417 35.47 13.26 4.84
N GLU A 418 35.35 13.70 6.11
CA GLU A 418 35.67 12.86 7.26
C GLU A 418 34.67 11.69 7.39
N ASP A 419 33.37 11.95 7.22
CA ASP A 419 32.37 10.91 7.20
C ASP A 419 32.62 9.86 6.09
N GLN A 420 33.09 10.29 4.92
CA GLN A 420 33.46 9.39 3.84
C GLN A 420 34.70 8.53 4.20
N LYS A 421 35.67 9.06 4.93
CA LYS A 421 36.81 8.27 5.43
C LYS A 421 36.32 7.20 6.43
N VAL A 422 35.37 7.55 7.32
CA VAL A 422 34.78 6.56 8.22
C VAL A 422 34.06 5.49 7.43
N ALA A 423 33.29 5.86 6.42
CA ALA A 423 32.56 4.93 5.55
C ALA A 423 33.49 3.95 4.82
N SER A 424 34.64 4.42 4.33
CA SER A 424 35.61 3.59 3.60
C SER A 424 36.25 2.47 4.47
N GLN A 425 36.08 2.54 5.78
CA GLN A 425 36.53 1.52 6.74
C GLN A 425 35.40 0.59 7.19
N ALA A 426 34.20 0.73 6.62
CA ALA A 426 33.05 -0.08 7.01
C ALA A 426 33.20 -1.54 6.58
N GLU A 427 33.11 -2.46 7.53
CA GLU A 427 33.14 -3.91 7.28
C GLU A 427 31.76 -4.43 6.79
N HIS A 428 30.69 -3.76 7.14
CA HIS A 428 29.31 -4.13 6.80
C HIS A 428 28.49 -2.94 6.35
N LYS A 429 27.48 -3.18 5.47
CA LYS A 429 26.52 -2.16 5.09
C LYS A 429 25.53 -1.91 6.23
N PRO A 430 25.44 -0.71 6.82
CA PRO A 430 24.55 -0.43 7.94
C PRO A 430 23.07 -0.51 7.54
N ARG A 431 22.22 -0.83 8.50
CA ARG A 431 20.76 -0.70 8.35
C ARG A 431 20.38 0.75 8.65
N LEU A 432 19.72 1.41 7.70
CA LEU A 432 19.28 2.80 7.85
C LEU A 432 17.87 2.91 8.42
N ALA A 433 17.04 1.86 8.26
CA ALA A 433 15.72 1.76 8.82
C ALA A 433 15.68 0.74 9.96
N GLU A 434 15.07 1.14 11.07
CA GLU A 434 14.83 0.28 12.22
C GLU A 434 13.37 -0.16 12.25
N LEU A 435 13.14 -1.42 12.65
CA LEU A 435 11.79 -1.89 12.92
C LEU A 435 11.30 -1.26 14.23
N PRO A 436 10.08 -0.72 14.27
CA PRO A 436 9.49 -0.22 15.48
C PRO A 436 9.40 -1.30 16.59
N ALA A 437 9.44 -0.88 17.86
CA ALA A 437 9.50 -1.77 19.01
C ALA A 437 8.37 -2.82 19.06
N TYR A 438 7.20 -2.54 18.48
CA TYR A 438 6.09 -3.50 18.43
C TYR A 438 6.36 -4.72 17.53
N TRP A 439 7.44 -4.72 16.74
CA TRP A 439 7.91 -5.88 16.01
C TRP A 439 8.76 -6.83 16.87
N GLY A 440 9.19 -6.43 18.06
CA GLY A 440 10.07 -7.21 18.93
C GLY A 440 9.64 -8.67 19.19
N PRO A 441 8.34 -8.97 19.40
CA PRO A 441 7.88 -10.33 19.61
C PRO A 441 7.86 -11.21 18.35
N TYR A 442 7.93 -10.62 17.15
CA TYR A 442 7.68 -11.34 15.89
C TYR A 442 8.96 -11.71 15.17
N HIS A 443 8.92 -12.83 14.47
CA HIS A 443 10.06 -13.43 13.78
C HIS A 443 9.83 -13.53 12.27
N GLY A 444 10.89 -13.36 11.49
CA GLY A 444 11.00 -13.70 10.07
C GLY A 444 11.91 -14.91 9.88
N GLY A 445 12.48 -15.04 8.68
CA GLY A 445 13.35 -16.15 8.30
C GLY A 445 12.60 -17.48 8.17
N ASP A 446 13.33 -18.59 8.23
CA ASP A 446 12.79 -19.93 8.03
C ASP A 446 11.82 -20.32 9.14
N PHE A 447 10.82 -21.16 8.81
CA PHE A 447 9.89 -21.71 9.80
C PHE A 447 10.61 -22.60 10.80
N LYS A 448 10.21 -22.51 12.07
CA LYS A 448 10.67 -23.40 13.12
C LYS A 448 9.49 -24.00 13.87
N PRO A 449 9.55 -25.28 14.32
CA PRO A 449 8.44 -25.94 15.01
C PRO A 449 7.96 -25.19 16.27
N GLU A 450 8.84 -24.45 16.93
CA GLU A 450 8.52 -23.63 18.11
C GLU A 450 7.58 -22.44 17.81
N TYR A 451 7.39 -22.08 16.54
CA TYR A 451 6.46 -21.03 16.11
C TYR A 451 5.03 -21.53 15.91
N ASP A 452 4.84 -22.84 16.00
CA ASP A 452 3.51 -23.44 15.88
C ASP A 452 2.62 -23.08 17.08
N VAL A 453 1.34 -22.92 16.83
CA VAL A 453 0.39 -22.42 17.83
C VAL A 453 -0.86 -23.28 17.90
N ILE A 454 -1.42 -23.38 19.11
CA ILE A 454 -2.72 -24.01 19.33
C ILE A 454 -3.81 -23.04 18.89
N THR A 455 -4.69 -23.52 18.03
CA THR A 455 -5.77 -22.73 17.44
C THR A 455 -7.17 -23.26 17.77
N GLY A 456 -7.26 -24.44 18.36
CA GLY A 456 -8.51 -25.09 18.71
C GLY A 456 -9.29 -24.35 19.80
N LEU A 457 -10.62 -24.47 19.77
CA LEU A 457 -11.53 -23.92 20.77
C LEU A 457 -12.48 -25.01 21.27
N SER A 458 -12.90 -24.92 22.55
CA SER A 458 -13.92 -25.82 23.07
C SER A 458 -15.28 -25.60 22.42
N ALA A 459 -16.12 -26.64 22.40
CA ALA A 459 -17.46 -26.55 21.84
C ALA A 459 -18.32 -25.50 22.55
N GLU A 460 -18.17 -25.36 23.89
CA GLU A 460 -18.87 -24.35 24.70
C GLU A 460 -18.48 -22.93 24.26
N ARG A 461 -17.18 -22.69 24.03
CA ARG A 461 -16.70 -21.38 23.58
C ARG A 461 -17.21 -21.04 22.19
N ILE A 462 -17.25 -21.99 21.29
CA ILE A 462 -17.79 -21.78 19.92
C ILE A 462 -19.28 -21.45 19.98
N ALA A 463 -20.06 -22.18 20.80
CA ALA A 463 -21.48 -21.91 20.98
C ALA A 463 -21.74 -20.50 21.56
N GLU A 464 -20.93 -20.06 22.51
CA GLU A 464 -20.97 -18.72 23.10
C GLU A 464 -20.70 -17.65 22.02
N LEU A 465 -19.63 -17.79 21.23
CA LEU A 465 -19.27 -16.87 20.16
C LEU A 465 -20.35 -16.80 19.08
N ALA A 466 -20.92 -17.94 18.70
CA ALA A 466 -22.03 -18.00 17.76
C ALA A 466 -23.24 -17.20 18.27
N ALA A 467 -23.58 -17.33 19.56
CA ALA A 467 -24.69 -16.61 20.17
C ALA A 467 -24.44 -15.11 20.27
N MET A 468 -23.18 -14.68 20.52
CA MET A 468 -22.82 -13.28 20.57
C MET A 468 -22.89 -12.60 19.20
N THR A 469 -22.42 -13.28 18.15
CA THR A 469 -22.31 -12.74 16.79
C THR A 469 -23.62 -12.75 15.99
N THR A 470 -24.66 -13.35 16.53
CA THR A 470 -26.00 -13.38 15.91
C THR A 470 -27.00 -12.43 16.59
N LYS A 471 -26.58 -11.65 17.58
CA LYS A 471 -27.38 -10.62 18.23
C LYS A 471 -27.41 -9.33 17.39
N TYR A 472 -28.53 -8.64 17.46
CA TYR A 472 -28.73 -7.31 16.87
C TYR A 472 -29.63 -6.46 17.77
N PRO A 473 -29.64 -5.12 17.64
CA PRO A 473 -30.41 -4.22 18.47
C PRO A 473 -31.91 -4.50 18.41
N GLU A 474 -32.62 -4.22 19.50
CA GLU A 474 -34.09 -4.23 19.51
C GLU A 474 -34.63 -3.17 18.54
N GLY A 475 -35.69 -3.51 17.80
CA GLY A 475 -36.25 -2.64 16.77
C GLY A 475 -35.49 -2.65 15.43
N PHE A 476 -34.45 -3.46 15.26
CA PHE A 476 -33.73 -3.59 14.01
C PHE A 476 -34.45 -4.57 13.06
N HIS A 477 -34.84 -4.11 11.88
CA HIS A 477 -35.64 -4.88 10.91
C HIS A 477 -34.71 -5.67 9.96
N VAL A 478 -34.46 -6.95 10.33
CA VAL A 478 -33.55 -7.80 9.59
C VAL A 478 -34.21 -8.39 8.33
N HIS A 479 -33.52 -8.34 7.19
CA HIS A 479 -33.97 -9.02 5.97
C HIS A 479 -34.16 -10.52 6.18
N ALA A 480 -35.28 -11.09 5.72
CA ALA A 480 -35.65 -12.48 5.99
C ALA A 480 -34.56 -13.52 5.66
N LYS A 481 -33.81 -13.33 4.56
CA LYS A 481 -32.69 -14.22 4.19
C LYS A 481 -31.54 -14.15 5.21
N VAL A 482 -31.23 -12.97 5.74
CA VAL A 482 -30.15 -12.77 6.74
C VAL A 482 -30.60 -13.35 8.09
N LYS A 483 -31.86 -13.17 8.48
CA LYS A 483 -32.44 -13.77 9.68
C LYS A 483 -32.33 -15.31 9.64
N LYS A 484 -32.70 -15.93 8.51
CA LYS A 484 -32.55 -17.36 8.31
C LYS A 484 -31.09 -17.84 8.39
N LEU A 485 -30.16 -17.04 7.84
CA LEU A 485 -28.73 -17.35 7.93
C LEU A 485 -28.27 -17.33 9.40
N PHE A 486 -28.72 -16.37 10.20
CA PHE A 486 -28.34 -16.26 11.61
C PHE A 486 -28.93 -17.41 12.44
N GLU A 487 -30.15 -17.83 12.16
CA GLU A 487 -30.75 -19.04 12.75
C GLU A 487 -29.89 -20.28 12.44
N GLN A 488 -29.44 -20.46 11.20
CA GLN A 488 -28.54 -21.55 10.80
C GLN A 488 -27.17 -21.47 11.52
N ARG A 489 -26.63 -20.28 11.71
CA ARG A 489 -25.37 -20.08 12.44
C ARG A 489 -25.51 -20.46 13.91
N LEU A 490 -26.64 -20.19 14.54
CA LEU A 490 -26.94 -20.68 15.90
C LEU A 490 -27.02 -22.20 15.95
N GLU A 491 -27.65 -22.83 14.93
CA GLU A 491 -27.70 -24.30 14.84
C GLU A 491 -26.29 -24.91 14.70
N MET A 492 -25.42 -24.28 13.88
CA MET A 492 -24.02 -24.66 13.73
C MET A 492 -23.28 -24.55 15.05
N GLY A 493 -23.38 -23.41 15.77
CA GLY A 493 -22.77 -23.21 17.07
C GLY A 493 -23.21 -24.20 18.14
N ALA A 494 -24.46 -24.63 18.05
CA ALA A 494 -25.01 -25.66 18.93
C ALA A 494 -24.65 -27.10 18.51
N GLY A 495 -23.89 -27.32 17.45
CA GLY A 495 -23.52 -28.63 16.91
C GLY A 495 -24.65 -29.40 16.23
N LYS A 496 -25.81 -28.75 15.97
CA LYS A 496 -26.98 -29.37 15.31
C LYS A 496 -26.84 -29.40 13.79
N ARG A 497 -25.87 -28.66 13.24
CA ARG A 497 -25.58 -28.53 11.83
C ARG A 497 -24.07 -28.44 11.62
N PRO A 498 -23.49 -29.01 10.56
CA PRO A 498 -22.09 -28.83 10.23
C PRO A 498 -21.82 -27.36 9.83
N PHE A 499 -20.61 -26.89 10.15
CA PHE A 499 -20.16 -25.53 9.85
C PHE A 499 -19.82 -25.37 8.38
N ASP A 500 -20.29 -24.31 7.75
CA ASP A 500 -19.80 -23.84 6.46
C ASP A 500 -18.60 -22.88 6.65
N TYR A 501 -17.97 -22.47 5.54
CA TYR A 501 -16.83 -21.54 5.59
C TYR A 501 -17.21 -20.17 6.16
N GLY A 502 -18.42 -19.66 5.88
CA GLY A 502 -18.85 -18.37 6.40
C GLY A 502 -18.98 -18.38 7.93
N MET A 503 -19.46 -19.47 8.51
CA MET A 503 -19.52 -19.66 9.96
C MET A 503 -18.15 -19.89 10.56
N ALA A 504 -17.28 -20.64 9.89
CA ALA A 504 -15.90 -20.87 10.33
C ALA A 504 -15.10 -19.55 10.40
N GLU A 505 -15.23 -18.70 9.39
CA GLU A 505 -14.63 -17.36 9.37
C GLU A 505 -15.18 -16.48 10.50
N LEU A 506 -16.50 -16.47 10.68
CA LEU A 506 -17.17 -15.69 11.71
C LEU A 506 -16.65 -16.04 13.11
N VAL A 507 -16.54 -17.33 13.43
CA VAL A 507 -16.06 -17.80 14.73
C VAL A 507 -14.56 -17.55 14.90
N ALA A 508 -13.76 -17.67 13.83
CA ALA A 508 -12.36 -17.32 13.88
C ALA A 508 -12.18 -15.83 14.25
N PHE A 509 -12.88 -14.94 13.55
CA PHE A 509 -12.82 -13.49 13.85
C PHE A 509 -13.36 -13.19 15.26
N ALA A 510 -14.51 -13.74 15.62
CA ALA A 510 -15.10 -13.50 16.94
C ALA A 510 -14.18 -13.95 18.09
N SER A 511 -13.49 -15.07 17.93
CA SER A 511 -12.54 -15.55 18.92
C SER A 511 -11.35 -14.61 19.07
N LEU A 512 -10.75 -14.20 17.97
CA LEU A 512 -9.61 -13.27 17.96
C LEU A 512 -9.99 -11.93 18.57
N LEU A 513 -11.13 -11.38 18.20
CA LEU A 513 -11.66 -10.13 18.78
C LEU A 513 -11.86 -10.24 20.27
N SER A 514 -12.44 -11.36 20.75
CA SER A 514 -12.62 -11.62 22.19
C SER A 514 -11.29 -11.77 22.96
N GLU A 515 -10.22 -12.16 22.25
CA GLU A 515 -8.84 -12.23 22.73
C GLU A 515 -8.09 -10.90 22.54
N SER A 516 -8.82 -9.80 22.30
CA SER A 516 -8.31 -8.44 22.06
C SER A 516 -7.42 -8.31 20.80
N THR A 517 -7.44 -9.26 19.88
CA THR A 517 -6.72 -9.21 18.61
C THR A 517 -7.57 -8.45 17.58
N PRO A 518 -7.10 -7.31 17.03
CA PRO A 518 -7.83 -6.59 16.00
C PRO A 518 -7.92 -7.36 14.68
N VAL A 519 -9.04 -7.20 13.98
CA VAL A 519 -9.26 -7.79 12.66
C VAL A 519 -9.67 -6.70 11.68
N ARG A 520 -8.94 -6.57 10.58
CA ARG A 520 -9.24 -5.66 9.48
C ARG A 520 -9.39 -6.44 8.18
N LEU A 521 -10.54 -6.32 7.55
CA LEU A 521 -10.84 -6.94 6.26
C LEU A 521 -11.25 -5.87 5.25
N SER A 522 -10.63 -5.86 4.09
CA SER A 522 -11.01 -4.98 2.99
C SER A 522 -10.98 -5.71 1.65
N GLY A 523 -11.76 -5.23 0.70
CA GLY A 523 -11.87 -5.77 -0.65
C GLY A 523 -13.22 -5.43 -1.26
N GLN A 524 -13.38 -5.77 -2.53
CA GLN A 524 -14.63 -5.52 -3.25
C GLN A 524 -15.73 -6.45 -2.68
N ASP A 525 -16.88 -5.88 -2.31
CA ASP A 525 -18.02 -6.56 -1.69
C ASP A 525 -17.72 -7.30 -0.36
N SER A 526 -16.62 -7.04 0.32
CA SER A 526 -16.18 -7.80 1.50
C SER A 526 -17.14 -7.73 2.69
N GLN A 527 -17.96 -6.69 2.82
CA GLN A 527 -18.97 -6.60 3.89
C GLN A 527 -20.03 -7.69 3.81
N ARG A 528 -20.44 -8.07 2.61
CA ARG A 528 -21.39 -9.16 2.34
C ARG A 528 -20.67 -10.47 2.00
N GLY A 529 -19.55 -10.37 1.33
CA GLY A 529 -18.87 -11.39 0.56
C GLY A 529 -19.45 -11.51 -0.85
N THR A 530 -18.57 -11.64 -1.87
CA THR A 530 -18.97 -11.74 -3.29
C THR A 530 -19.97 -12.86 -3.51
N PHE A 531 -19.85 -13.98 -2.79
CA PHE A 531 -20.69 -15.17 -2.88
C PHE A 531 -21.76 -15.23 -1.78
N ASN A 532 -22.15 -14.11 -1.17
CA ASN A 532 -23.08 -14.01 -0.05
C ASN A 532 -22.70 -14.87 1.18
N GLN A 533 -21.43 -15.17 1.39
CA GLN A 533 -20.96 -16.06 2.45
C GLN A 533 -20.83 -15.37 3.82
N ARG A 534 -20.51 -14.09 3.84
CA ARG A 534 -20.05 -13.38 5.06
C ARG A 534 -21.18 -12.67 5.82
N HIS A 535 -21.81 -11.69 5.21
CA HIS A 535 -22.79 -10.80 5.85
C HIS A 535 -22.29 -10.22 7.19
N ALA A 536 -21.10 -9.63 7.18
CA ALA A 536 -20.49 -9.01 8.36
C ALA A 536 -21.21 -7.71 8.75
N VAL A 537 -21.83 -7.02 7.79
CA VAL A 537 -22.64 -5.82 7.99
C VAL A 537 -24.10 -6.16 7.71
N MET A 538 -24.95 -5.90 8.69
CA MET A 538 -26.41 -5.98 8.55
C MET A 538 -26.95 -4.61 8.16
N VAL A 539 -27.99 -4.59 7.36
CA VAL A 539 -28.72 -3.37 6.95
C VAL A 539 -30.19 -3.53 7.35
N ASP A 540 -30.68 -2.56 8.10
CA ASP A 540 -32.09 -2.48 8.46
C ASP A 540 -32.93 -2.21 7.21
N ILE A 541 -33.97 -3.01 6.93
CA ILE A 541 -34.75 -2.91 5.69
C ILE A 541 -35.72 -1.73 5.66
N GLU A 542 -35.93 -1.03 6.76
CA GLU A 542 -36.81 0.12 6.86
C GLU A 542 -36.06 1.44 6.94
N THR A 543 -34.92 1.44 7.64
CA THR A 543 -34.16 2.66 7.94
C THR A 543 -32.83 2.76 7.21
N GLU A 544 -32.35 1.65 6.60
CA GLU A 544 -31.01 1.48 6.02
C GLU A 544 -29.88 1.66 7.06
N ALA A 545 -30.17 1.69 8.34
CA ALA A 545 -29.18 1.71 9.41
C ALA A 545 -28.28 0.47 9.34
N ARG A 546 -27.00 0.66 9.59
CA ARG A 546 -26.00 -0.43 9.54
C ARG A 546 -25.63 -0.91 10.94
N TYR A 547 -25.51 -2.20 11.11
CA TYR A 547 -25.06 -2.83 12.33
C TYR A 547 -24.03 -3.91 12.03
N ILE A 548 -22.96 -3.97 12.83
CA ILE A 548 -21.84 -4.90 12.67
C ILE A 548 -21.76 -5.77 13.92
N PRO A 549 -22.27 -7.01 13.92
CA PRO A 549 -22.28 -7.87 15.10
C PRO A 549 -20.87 -8.11 15.66
N LEU A 550 -19.88 -8.36 14.81
CA LEU A 550 -18.49 -8.58 15.22
C LEU A 550 -17.83 -7.35 15.90
N ALA A 551 -18.31 -6.15 15.67
CA ALA A 551 -17.83 -4.96 16.35
C ALA A 551 -18.50 -4.74 17.72
N ASN A 552 -19.46 -5.59 18.12
CA ASN A 552 -20.29 -5.44 19.29
C ASN A 552 -20.38 -6.73 20.13
N ILE A 553 -19.29 -7.52 20.19
CA ILE A 553 -19.24 -8.76 20.98
C ILE A 553 -19.06 -8.43 22.46
N SER A 554 -18.12 -7.57 22.81
CA SER A 554 -17.87 -7.10 24.18
C SER A 554 -17.22 -5.71 24.19
N PRO A 555 -17.31 -4.95 25.30
CA PRO A 555 -16.69 -3.62 25.40
C PRO A 555 -15.16 -3.62 25.29
N ASP A 556 -14.51 -4.72 25.68
CA ASP A 556 -13.04 -4.83 25.76
C ASP A 556 -12.44 -5.65 24.61
N GLN A 557 -13.22 -5.95 23.57
CA GLN A 557 -12.76 -6.69 22.40
C GLN A 557 -11.73 -5.92 21.55
N GLY A 558 -11.00 -6.65 20.72
CA GLY A 558 -10.22 -6.08 19.62
C GLY A 558 -11.12 -5.35 18.62
N ARG A 559 -10.56 -4.37 17.91
CA ARG A 559 -11.30 -3.62 16.89
C ARG A 559 -11.61 -4.52 15.68
N PHE A 560 -12.86 -4.48 15.22
CA PHE A 560 -13.27 -5.08 13.96
C PHE A 560 -13.53 -4.02 12.90
N GLU A 561 -12.83 -4.09 11.79
CA GLU A 561 -12.97 -3.21 10.64
C GLU A 561 -13.29 -4.04 9.40
N VAL A 562 -14.35 -3.69 8.68
CA VAL A 562 -14.70 -4.33 7.41
C VAL A 562 -15.17 -3.30 6.39
N TYR A 563 -14.49 -3.24 5.24
CA TYR A 563 -14.72 -2.23 4.22
C TYR A 563 -14.94 -2.85 2.83
N ASN A 564 -15.96 -2.37 2.13
CA ASN A 564 -16.01 -2.51 0.70
C ASN A 564 -15.02 -1.53 0.10
N SER A 565 -14.04 -2.03 -0.65
CA SER A 565 -13.07 -1.18 -1.33
C SER A 565 -13.67 -0.56 -2.59
N MET A 566 -12.99 0.43 -3.15
CA MET A 566 -13.22 0.83 -4.54
C MET A 566 -12.85 -0.31 -5.50
N LEU A 567 -13.30 -0.22 -6.76
CA LEU A 567 -13.04 -1.21 -7.81
C LEU A 567 -11.63 -1.05 -8.39
N SER A 568 -10.63 -1.33 -7.54
CA SER A 568 -9.21 -1.35 -7.89
C SER A 568 -8.48 -2.31 -6.94
N GLU A 569 -7.45 -2.97 -7.42
CA GLU A 569 -6.66 -3.93 -6.65
C GLU A 569 -5.34 -3.34 -6.17
N ALA A 570 -4.62 -2.59 -7.03
CA ALA A 570 -3.24 -2.20 -6.77
C ALA A 570 -3.10 -1.29 -5.54
N ALA A 571 -3.80 -0.17 -5.50
CA ALA A 571 -3.70 0.75 -4.36
C ALA A 571 -4.32 0.16 -3.09
N VAL A 572 -5.41 -0.60 -3.21
CA VAL A 572 -6.07 -1.23 -2.05
C VAL A 572 -5.16 -2.29 -1.42
N LEU A 573 -4.59 -3.19 -2.21
CA LEU A 573 -3.65 -4.20 -1.71
C LEU A 573 -2.37 -3.56 -1.16
N GLY A 574 -1.85 -2.53 -1.83
CA GLY A 574 -0.71 -1.75 -1.35
C GLY A 574 -0.96 -1.10 0.01
N PHE A 575 -2.16 -0.54 0.20
CA PHE A 575 -2.60 0.04 1.47
C PHE A 575 -2.66 -1.02 2.58
N GLU A 576 -3.31 -2.16 2.34
CA GLU A 576 -3.43 -3.22 3.34
C GLU A 576 -2.07 -3.85 3.67
N TYR A 577 -1.18 -3.99 2.69
CA TYR A 577 0.21 -4.37 2.96
C TYR A 577 0.89 -3.35 3.87
N GLY A 578 0.78 -2.06 3.55
CA GLY A 578 1.31 -0.98 4.38
C GLY A 578 0.73 -0.99 5.79
N TYR A 579 -0.58 -1.19 5.92
CA TYR A 579 -1.28 -1.31 7.21
C TYR A 579 -0.73 -2.47 8.04
N SER A 580 -0.60 -3.66 7.47
CA SER A 580 -0.07 -4.85 8.13
C SER A 580 1.38 -4.68 8.63
N ARG A 581 2.15 -3.81 7.96
CA ARG A 581 3.52 -3.49 8.33
C ARG A 581 3.65 -2.71 9.64
N ASP A 582 2.69 -1.89 9.97
CA ASP A 582 2.71 -1.08 11.19
C ASP A 582 1.61 -1.51 12.18
N TYR A 583 0.99 -2.68 11.95
CA TYR A 583 0.00 -3.31 12.85
C TYR A 583 0.18 -4.85 12.93
N PRO A 584 1.37 -5.36 13.37
CA PRO A 584 1.67 -6.79 13.35
C PRO A 584 0.82 -7.64 14.30
N GLU A 585 0.24 -7.07 15.35
CA GLU A 585 -0.65 -7.74 16.30
C GLU A 585 -2.06 -7.98 15.76
N GLY A 586 -2.43 -7.34 14.66
CA GLY A 586 -3.74 -7.49 14.02
C GLY A 586 -3.75 -8.51 12.90
N LEU A 587 -4.90 -9.10 12.64
CA LEU A 587 -5.18 -9.88 11.44
C LEU A 587 -5.65 -8.94 10.34
N VAL A 588 -4.81 -8.66 9.35
CA VAL A 588 -5.11 -7.79 8.21
C VAL A 588 -5.34 -8.63 6.98
N LEU A 589 -6.51 -8.49 6.36
CA LEU A 589 -6.93 -9.29 5.21
C LEU A 589 -7.33 -8.39 4.04
N TRP A 590 -6.87 -8.75 2.85
CA TRP A 590 -7.41 -8.27 1.59
C TRP A 590 -8.08 -9.41 0.83
N GLU A 591 -9.33 -9.21 0.42
CA GLU A 591 -10.08 -10.18 -0.37
C GLU A 591 -10.27 -9.68 -1.80
N ALA A 592 -9.77 -10.44 -2.77
CA ALA A 592 -10.08 -10.21 -4.17
C ALA A 592 -11.53 -10.59 -4.45
N GLN A 593 -12.23 -9.90 -5.36
CA GLN A 593 -13.57 -10.29 -5.75
C GLN A 593 -13.59 -11.69 -6.41
N PHE A 594 -12.64 -11.92 -7.29
CA PHE A 594 -12.17 -13.22 -7.77
C PHE A 594 -10.64 -13.19 -7.72
N GLY A 595 -10.02 -14.32 -7.41
CA GLY A 595 -8.56 -14.40 -7.38
C GLY A 595 -7.89 -14.08 -8.73
N ASP A 596 -8.63 -14.27 -9.83
CA ASP A 596 -8.24 -13.89 -11.18
C ASP A 596 -7.82 -12.41 -11.28
N PHE A 597 -8.48 -11.51 -10.52
CA PHE A 597 -8.24 -10.07 -10.58
C PHE A 597 -7.02 -9.61 -9.77
N ALA A 598 -6.42 -10.48 -8.95
CA ALA A 598 -5.21 -10.15 -8.20
C ALA A 598 -4.03 -9.72 -9.10
N ASN A 599 -4.04 -10.08 -10.38
CA ASN A 599 -3.04 -9.64 -11.35
C ASN A 599 -3.06 -8.12 -11.60
N GLY A 600 -4.16 -7.42 -11.31
CA GLY A 600 -4.22 -5.97 -11.29
C GLY A 600 -3.31 -5.32 -10.24
N ALA A 601 -2.90 -6.09 -9.21
CA ALA A 601 -1.97 -5.69 -8.16
C ALA A 601 -0.62 -6.42 -8.21
N GLN A 602 -0.24 -6.99 -9.35
CA GLN A 602 0.98 -7.83 -9.45
C GLN A 602 2.24 -7.09 -9.00
N ILE A 603 2.34 -5.79 -9.26
CA ILE A 603 3.46 -4.96 -8.81
C ILE A 603 3.61 -5.01 -7.28
N ILE A 604 2.50 -4.91 -6.54
CA ILE A 604 2.49 -4.96 -5.07
C ILE A 604 2.88 -6.37 -4.60
N ILE A 605 2.35 -7.40 -5.25
CA ILE A 605 2.67 -8.80 -4.92
C ILE A 605 4.17 -9.08 -5.11
N ASP A 606 4.73 -8.75 -6.27
CA ASP A 606 6.12 -9.06 -6.61
C ASP A 606 7.12 -8.20 -5.82
N GLN A 607 6.85 -6.90 -5.73
CA GLN A 607 7.85 -5.94 -5.22
C GLN A 607 7.81 -5.76 -3.71
N PHE A 608 6.66 -5.95 -3.07
CA PHE A 608 6.49 -5.71 -1.63
C PHE A 608 6.16 -7.00 -0.87
N ILE A 609 5.11 -7.73 -1.24
CA ILE A 609 4.62 -8.87 -0.46
C ILE A 609 5.62 -10.02 -0.51
N ALA A 610 6.03 -10.45 -1.70
CA ALA A 610 6.94 -11.58 -1.87
C ALA A 610 8.41 -11.23 -1.56
N ALA A 611 8.85 -10.00 -1.84
CA ALA A 611 10.26 -9.63 -1.82
C ALA A 611 10.67 -8.70 -0.66
N GLY A 612 9.71 -8.16 0.09
CA GLY A 612 9.99 -7.12 1.09
C GLY A 612 10.92 -7.55 2.21
N GLU A 613 10.83 -8.79 2.67
CA GLU A 613 11.73 -9.33 3.68
C GLU A 613 13.15 -9.49 3.12
N SER A 614 13.30 -10.12 1.97
CA SER A 614 14.63 -10.36 1.35
C SER A 614 15.34 -9.06 0.99
N LYS A 615 14.63 -8.08 0.42
CA LYS A 615 15.22 -6.81 0.00
C LYS A 615 15.53 -5.86 1.16
N TRP A 616 14.63 -5.78 2.13
CA TRP A 616 14.61 -4.70 3.11
C TRP A 616 14.55 -5.18 4.57
N GLY A 617 14.42 -6.47 4.81
CA GLY A 617 14.22 -7.05 6.15
C GLY A 617 12.86 -6.70 6.75
N LEU A 618 11.84 -6.48 5.91
CA LEU A 618 10.54 -5.99 6.30
C LEU A 618 9.50 -7.11 6.35
N LEU A 619 8.93 -7.35 7.55
CA LEU A 619 7.95 -8.39 7.79
C LEU A 619 6.52 -7.89 7.57
N SER A 620 5.59 -8.80 7.26
CA SER A 620 4.16 -8.54 7.11
C SER A 620 3.35 -9.77 7.49
N GLY A 621 2.23 -9.57 8.17
CA GLY A 621 1.24 -10.62 8.46
C GLY A 621 0.02 -10.56 7.56
N LEU A 622 0.09 -9.86 6.42
CA LEU A 622 -1.02 -9.72 5.48
C LEU A 622 -1.57 -11.07 5.01
N VAL A 623 -2.90 -11.19 4.97
CA VAL A 623 -3.61 -12.32 4.35
C VAL A 623 -4.22 -11.86 3.04
N MET A 624 -4.00 -12.61 1.98
CA MET A 624 -4.68 -12.45 0.70
C MET A 624 -5.70 -13.59 0.55
N LEU A 625 -6.98 -13.25 0.47
CA LEU A 625 -8.07 -14.21 0.20
C LEU A 625 -8.40 -14.17 -1.29
N LEU A 626 -8.12 -15.27 -2.00
CA LEU A 626 -8.19 -15.35 -3.44
C LEU A 626 -9.19 -16.45 -3.85
N PRO A 627 -10.46 -16.12 -4.18
CA PRO A 627 -11.41 -17.09 -4.68
C PRO A 627 -10.87 -17.80 -5.92
N HIS A 628 -10.79 -19.15 -5.84
CA HIS A 628 -10.22 -20.03 -6.85
C HIS A 628 -11.01 -21.33 -6.97
N GLY A 629 -11.20 -21.82 -8.19
CA GLY A 629 -11.86 -23.10 -8.49
C GLY A 629 -12.49 -23.08 -9.88
N TYR A 630 -12.44 -24.21 -10.55
CA TYR A 630 -12.96 -24.40 -11.90
C TYR A 630 -14.41 -24.87 -11.81
N GLU A 631 -15.37 -24.01 -12.20
CA GLU A 631 -16.81 -24.20 -11.98
C GLU A 631 -17.65 -23.78 -13.21
N GLY A 632 -17.03 -23.79 -14.40
CA GLY A 632 -17.71 -23.43 -15.64
C GLY A 632 -18.06 -21.96 -15.80
N GLN A 633 -17.41 -21.08 -15.03
CA GLN A 633 -17.64 -19.61 -15.04
C GLN A 633 -16.75 -18.87 -16.03
N GLY A 634 -16.00 -19.58 -16.88
CA GLY A 634 -15.14 -19.01 -17.90
C GLY A 634 -13.74 -18.66 -17.41
N PRO A 635 -12.91 -18.07 -18.31
CA PRO A 635 -11.47 -17.90 -18.09
C PRO A 635 -11.11 -16.92 -16.98
N GLU A 636 -11.96 -15.94 -16.67
CA GLU A 636 -11.64 -14.82 -15.78
C GLU A 636 -12.29 -14.95 -14.40
N HIS A 637 -12.91 -16.12 -14.11
CA HIS A 637 -13.60 -16.40 -12.85
C HIS A 637 -13.28 -17.80 -12.34
N SER A 638 -12.10 -18.34 -12.67
CA SER A 638 -11.69 -19.71 -12.35
C SER A 638 -10.34 -19.77 -11.64
N SER A 639 -9.35 -19.03 -12.07
CA SER A 639 -7.97 -19.21 -11.59
C SER A 639 -7.37 -17.96 -10.96
N ALA A 640 -7.03 -18.05 -9.70
CA ALA A 640 -6.17 -17.06 -9.01
C ALA A 640 -4.69 -17.18 -9.40
N ARG A 641 -4.35 -18.00 -10.41
CA ARG A 641 -2.97 -18.21 -10.89
C ARG A 641 -2.02 -18.68 -9.77
N LEU A 642 -2.38 -19.77 -9.14
CA LEU A 642 -1.64 -20.41 -8.05
C LEU A 642 -0.16 -20.64 -8.39
N GLU A 643 0.14 -20.99 -9.63
CA GLU A 643 1.51 -21.18 -10.16
C GLU A 643 2.39 -19.95 -10.00
N ARG A 644 1.85 -18.75 -10.10
CA ARG A 644 2.61 -17.49 -9.97
C ARG A 644 3.12 -17.30 -8.54
N TYR A 645 2.31 -17.60 -7.55
CA TYR A 645 2.69 -17.50 -6.14
C TYR A 645 3.74 -18.55 -5.79
N LEU A 646 3.61 -19.78 -6.31
CA LEU A 646 4.62 -20.83 -6.11
C LEU A 646 5.97 -20.49 -6.78
N GLN A 647 5.98 -19.75 -7.89
CA GLN A 647 7.20 -19.24 -8.51
C GLN A 647 7.89 -18.15 -7.68
N LEU A 648 7.10 -17.34 -6.93
CA LEU A 648 7.62 -16.29 -6.06
C LEU A 648 8.09 -16.82 -4.70
N ALA A 649 7.74 -18.06 -4.36
CA ALA A 649 8.00 -18.66 -3.06
C ALA A 649 9.46 -19.17 -2.96
N ALA A 650 10.22 -18.60 -2.00
CA ALA A 650 11.59 -18.99 -1.70
C ALA A 650 11.98 -18.55 -0.28
N HIS A 651 12.81 -19.34 0.42
CA HIS A 651 13.30 -19.00 1.77
C HIS A 651 12.17 -18.65 2.76
N ASP A 652 11.07 -19.37 2.67
CA ASP A 652 9.87 -19.18 3.50
C ASP A 652 9.35 -17.73 3.55
N ASN A 653 9.47 -17.01 2.43
CA ASN A 653 9.08 -15.61 2.31
C ASN A 653 7.57 -15.37 2.41
N ILE A 654 6.74 -16.32 1.98
CA ILE A 654 5.28 -16.30 2.02
C ILE A 654 4.74 -17.67 2.43
N GLN A 655 3.48 -17.75 2.82
CA GLN A 655 2.75 -19.00 3.00
C GLN A 655 1.70 -19.14 1.90
N ILE A 656 1.50 -20.36 1.36
CA ILE A 656 0.53 -20.64 0.31
C ILE A 656 -0.34 -21.81 0.76
N CYS A 657 -1.63 -21.56 1.00
CA CYS A 657 -2.57 -22.55 1.52
C CYS A 657 -3.86 -22.60 0.69
N GLN A 658 -4.42 -23.78 0.60
CA GLN A 658 -5.73 -24.03 -0.02
C GLN A 658 -6.56 -24.92 0.91
N PRO A 659 -7.18 -24.37 1.96
CA PRO A 659 -7.94 -25.13 2.93
C PRO A 659 -9.14 -25.79 2.27
N SER A 660 -9.26 -27.11 2.42
CA SER A 660 -10.30 -27.92 1.76
C SER A 660 -11.64 -27.98 2.52
N ASN A 661 -11.65 -27.58 3.79
CA ASN A 661 -12.86 -27.60 4.60
C ASN A 661 -12.92 -26.44 5.59
N ALA A 662 -14.12 -26.24 6.16
CA ALA A 662 -14.42 -25.13 7.05
C ALA A 662 -13.52 -25.05 8.31
N ALA A 663 -13.23 -26.20 8.94
CA ALA A 663 -12.37 -26.23 10.14
C ALA A 663 -10.92 -25.86 9.81
N GLN A 664 -10.38 -26.33 8.69
CA GLN A 664 -9.05 -25.96 8.21
C GLN A 664 -8.96 -24.45 7.97
N TYR A 665 -9.97 -23.83 7.37
CA TYR A 665 -10.00 -22.39 7.19
C TYR A 665 -10.01 -21.61 8.52
N PHE A 666 -10.80 -22.06 9.49
CA PHE A 666 -10.80 -21.52 10.86
C PHE A 666 -9.42 -21.59 11.50
N HIS A 667 -8.81 -22.77 11.50
CA HIS A 667 -7.48 -22.96 12.10
C HIS A 667 -6.40 -22.14 11.40
N LEU A 668 -6.47 -22.01 10.08
CA LEU A 668 -5.54 -21.23 9.27
C LEU A 668 -5.57 -19.74 9.64
N LEU A 669 -6.76 -19.14 9.75
CA LEU A 669 -6.92 -17.73 10.13
C LEU A 669 -6.41 -17.47 11.55
N ARG A 670 -6.72 -18.35 12.50
CA ARG A 670 -6.22 -18.22 13.87
C ARG A 670 -4.71 -18.44 13.94
N ARG A 671 -4.14 -19.41 13.20
CA ARG A 671 -2.71 -19.62 13.10
C ARG A 671 -1.99 -18.36 12.64
N GLN A 672 -2.51 -17.69 11.61
CA GLN A 672 -1.93 -16.46 11.09
C GLN A 672 -1.95 -15.31 12.09
N ALA A 673 -3.02 -15.18 12.87
CA ALA A 673 -3.15 -14.12 13.86
C ALA A 673 -2.33 -14.36 15.14
N LEU A 674 -2.31 -15.59 15.65
CA LEU A 674 -1.70 -15.96 16.93
C LEU A 674 -0.22 -16.31 16.83
N GLY A 675 0.23 -16.83 15.68
CA GLY A 675 1.62 -17.21 15.45
C GLY A 675 2.57 -16.00 15.52
N LEU A 676 3.76 -16.19 16.06
CA LEU A 676 4.78 -15.16 16.12
C LEU A 676 5.68 -15.11 14.87
N TRP A 677 5.63 -16.14 14.04
CA TRP A 677 6.29 -16.15 12.74
C TRP A 677 5.45 -15.40 11.71
N ARG A 678 5.85 -14.19 11.41
CA ARG A 678 5.08 -13.25 10.57
C ARG A 678 5.52 -13.29 9.12
N LYS A 679 4.72 -13.96 8.30
CA LYS A 679 4.86 -14.03 6.84
C LYS A 679 3.51 -13.69 6.19
N PRO A 680 3.51 -13.09 5.01
CA PRO A 680 2.29 -12.96 4.22
C PRO A 680 1.69 -14.34 3.93
N LEU A 681 0.36 -14.44 4.00
CA LEU A 681 -0.39 -15.67 3.76
C LEU A 681 -1.28 -15.50 2.53
N VAL A 682 -1.09 -16.34 1.53
CA VAL A 682 -1.96 -16.45 0.34
C VAL A 682 -2.89 -17.64 0.53
N VAL A 683 -4.20 -17.37 0.55
CA VAL A 683 -5.24 -18.37 0.74
C VAL A 683 -6.08 -18.49 -0.53
N PHE A 684 -6.05 -19.63 -1.18
CA PHE A 684 -6.97 -19.95 -2.26
C PHE A 684 -8.30 -20.41 -1.67
N THR A 685 -9.26 -19.47 -1.59
CA THR A 685 -10.57 -19.72 -1.00
C THR A 685 -11.52 -20.37 -2.01
N PRO A 686 -12.41 -21.27 -1.57
CA PRO A 686 -13.38 -21.89 -2.49
C PRO A 686 -14.49 -20.91 -2.88
N LYS A 687 -15.27 -21.29 -3.90
CA LYS A 687 -16.49 -20.60 -4.36
C LYS A 687 -17.72 -21.47 -4.11
N SER A 688 -17.96 -22.48 -4.94
CA SER A 688 -19.11 -23.41 -4.77
C SER A 688 -19.05 -24.20 -3.47
N MET A 689 -17.84 -24.54 -3.01
CA MET A 689 -17.62 -25.29 -1.77
C MET A 689 -17.86 -24.47 -0.50
N LEU A 690 -18.05 -23.15 -0.58
CA LEU A 690 -18.30 -22.31 0.61
C LEU A 690 -19.44 -22.80 1.51
N ARG A 691 -20.47 -23.43 0.93
CA ARG A 691 -21.63 -23.98 1.66
C ARG A 691 -21.91 -25.45 1.30
N HIS A 692 -20.99 -26.10 0.59
CA HIS A 692 -21.18 -27.48 0.17
C HIS A 692 -21.05 -28.43 1.38
N PRO A 693 -21.93 -29.43 1.51
CA PRO A 693 -21.88 -30.39 2.62
C PRO A 693 -20.51 -31.08 2.74
N ASP A 694 -19.91 -31.49 1.63
CA ASP A 694 -18.63 -32.23 1.61
C ASP A 694 -17.45 -31.40 2.13
N ALA A 695 -17.53 -30.06 2.07
CA ALA A 695 -16.52 -29.15 2.58
C ALA A 695 -16.88 -28.55 3.96
N SER A 696 -18.04 -28.93 4.50
CA SER A 696 -18.49 -28.56 5.84
C SER A 696 -17.77 -29.39 6.90
N SER A 697 -17.66 -28.85 8.13
CA SER A 697 -16.96 -29.52 9.23
C SER A 697 -17.87 -29.67 10.45
N THR A 698 -17.68 -30.75 11.19
CA THR A 698 -18.38 -30.94 12.47
C THR A 698 -17.78 -30.04 13.55
N LEU A 699 -18.56 -29.73 14.58
CA LEU A 699 -18.10 -28.91 15.73
C LEU A 699 -16.80 -29.47 16.37
N ALA A 700 -16.65 -30.79 16.41
CA ALA A 700 -15.47 -31.45 16.97
C ALA A 700 -14.17 -31.11 16.21
N ALA A 701 -14.25 -30.86 14.93
CA ALA A 701 -13.08 -30.50 14.12
C ALA A 701 -12.44 -29.16 14.54
N PHE A 702 -13.20 -28.25 15.11
CA PHE A 702 -12.73 -26.96 15.61
C PHE A 702 -12.03 -27.06 16.97
N ALA A 703 -12.15 -28.18 17.67
CA ALA A 703 -11.43 -28.47 18.90
C ALA A 703 -10.08 -29.18 18.66
N LEU A 704 -9.77 -29.55 17.40
CA LEU A 704 -8.45 -30.05 17.04
C LEU A 704 -7.38 -29.03 17.41
N PRO A 705 -6.16 -29.45 17.78
CA PRO A 705 -5.19 -28.53 18.35
C PRO A 705 -4.73 -27.44 17.34
N LYS A 706 -4.62 -27.76 16.05
CA LYS A 706 -4.04 -26.85 15.08
C LYS A 706 -4.45 -27.14 13.63
N PHE A 707 -4.08 -26.24 12.75
CA PHE A 707 -4.14 -26.43 11.30
C PHE A 707 -3.28 -27.63 10.88
N GLN A 708 -3.83 -28.47 10.01
CA GLN A 708 -3.14 -29.63 9.45
C GLN A 708 -2.65 -29.28 8.05
N ASN A 709 -1.35 -29.31 7.82
CA ASN A 709 -0.75 -29.03 6.51
C ASN A 709 -1.11 -30.08 5.45
N VAL A 710 -1.39 -31.31 5.91
CA VAL A 710 -1.82 -32.44 5.09
C VAL A 710 -2.98 -33.16 5.79
N LEU A 711 -4.01 -33.51 5.04
CA LEU A 711 -5.10 -34.38 5.52
C LEU A 711 -4.94 -35.76 4.89
N PRO A 712 -4.55 -36.78 5.67
CA PRO A 712 -4.48 -38.16 5.20
C PRO A 712 -5.86 -38.73 4.91
N ASP A 713 -5.93 -39.83 4.17
CA ASP A 713 -7.18 -40.56 3.95
C ASP A 713 -7.41 -41.55 5.10
N ASN A 714 -8.36 -41.21 5.97
CA ASN A 714 -8.72 -42.08 7.09
C ASN A 714 -9.80 -43.13 6.76
N ASP A 715 -10.42 -43.02 5.59
CA ASP A 715 -11.52 -43.92 5.16
C ASP A 715 -10.95 -45.19 4.52
N VAL A 716 -9.75 -45.11 3.96
CA VAL A 716 -9.07 -46.23 3.24
C VAL A 716 -7.91 -46.71 4.06
N LYS A 717 -7.88 -48.00 4.44
CA LYS A 717 -6.78 -48.59 5.23
C LYS A 717 -5.62 -49.07 4.35
N GLU A 718 -5.91 -49.65 3.21
CA GLU A 718 -4.92 -50.25 2.32
C GLU A 718 -5.17 -49.80 0.87
N ALA A 719 -4.61 -48.64 0.52
CA ALA A 719 -4.70 -48.16 -0.85
C ALA A 719 -3.66 -48.83 -1.74
N ARG A 720 -4.02 -49.17 -2.98
CA ARG A 720 -3.11 -49.52 -4.05
C ARG A 720 -2.68 -48.35 -4.90
N ARG A 721 -3.50 -47.32 -4.93
CA ARG A 721 -3.27 -46.04 -5.61
C ARG A 721 -3.55 -44.87 -4.65
N LEU A 722 -2.70 -43.85 -4.70
CA LEU A 722 -2.90 -42.61 -3.94
C LEU A 722 -3.09 -41.43 -4.91
N LEU A 723 -4.19 -40.71 -4.72
CA LEU A 723 -4.46 -39.44 -5.39
C LEU A 723 -4.09 -38.31 -4.42
N VAL A 724 -3.01 -37.59 -4.71
CA VAL A 724 -2.58 -36.42 -3.94
C VAL A 724 -3.11 -35.17 -4.65
N CYS A 725 -3.80 -34.30 -3.96
CA CYS A 725 -4.49 -33.15 -4.55
C CYS A 725 -4.57 -31.97 -3.58
N SER A 726 -5.09 -30.84 -4.05
CA SER A 726 -5.40 -29.66 -3.24
C SER A 726 -6.75 -29.08 -3.68
N GLY A 727 -7.51 -28.53 -2.71
CA GLY A 727 -8.77 -27.84 -2.98
C GLY A 727 -9.94 -28.73 -3.44
N LYS A 728 -10.84 -28.15 -4.24
CA LYS A 728 -12.14 -28.70 -4.63
C LYS A 728 -12.05 -30.10 -5.28
N ILE A 729 -11.05 -30.33 -6.12
CA ILE A 729 -10.92 -31.60 -6.84
C ILE A 729 -10.90 -32.82 -5.90
N GLY A 730 -10.31 -32.69 -4.72
CA GLY A 730 -10.29 -33.78 -3.75
C GLY A 730 -11.67 -34.22 -3.29
N HIS A 731 -12.61 -33.30 -3.16
CA HIS A 731 -14.01 -33.61 -2.85
C HIS A 731 -14.69 -34.35 -4.01
N ASN A 732 -14.49 -33.87 -5.24
CA ASN A 732 -15.02 -34.55 -6.43
C ASN A 732 -14.47 -35.98 -6.55
N LEU A 733 -13.21 -36.20 -6.24
CA LEU A 733 -12.60 -37.54 -6.21
C LEU A 733 -13.19 -38.42 -5.09
N ARG A 734 -13.47 -37.90 -3.90
CA ARG A 734 -14.13 -38.63 -2.81
C ARG A 734 -15.54 -39.06 -3.22
N VAL A 735 -16.32 -38.16 -3.80
CA VAL A 735 -17.69 -38.49 -4.31
C VAL A 735 -17.64 -39.59 -5.37
N GLU A 736 -16.70 -39.50 -6.30
CA GLU A 736 -16.57 -40.52 -7.36
C GLU A 736 -16.07 -41.85 -6.81
N ARG A 737 -15.15 -41.86 -5.82
CA ARG A 737 -14.73 -43.10 -5.12
C ARG A 737 -15.91 -43.81 -4.46
N GLU A 738 -16.74 -43.09 -3.76
CA GLU A 738 -17.95 -43.65 -3.11
C GLU A 738 -18.92 -44.22 -4.16
N LYS A 739 -19.16 -43.52 -5.25
CA LYS A 739 -20.01 -43.95 -6.35
C LYS A 739 -19.48 -45.21 -7.00
N ARG A 740 -18.18 -45.35 -7.20
CA ARG A 740 -17.51 -46.53 -7.74
C ARG A 740 -17.36 -47.65 -6.71
N LYS A 741 -17.52 -47.36 -5.44
CA LYS A 741 -17.21 -48.25 -4.30
C LYS A 741 -15.77 -48.76 -4.32
N ASP A 742 -14.81 -47.90 -4.77
CA ASP A 742 -13.43 -48.30 -4.98
C ASP A 742 -12.56 -47.93 -3.78
N MET A 743 -12.53 -48.80 -2.79
CA MET A 743 -11.76 -48.63 -1.57
C MET A 743 -10.25 -48.99 -1.76
N SER A 744 -9.80 -49.19 -2.99
CA SER A 744 -8.38 -49.38 -3.30
C SER A 744 -7.67 -48.06 -3.63
N VAL A 745 -8.40 -46.94 -3.68
CA VAL A 745 -7.89 -45.59 -4.01
C VAL A 745 -7.96 -44.72 -2.78
N GLY A 746 -6.79 -44.31 -2.27
CA GLY A 746 -6.68 -43.31 -1.19
C GLY A 746 -6.59 -41.89 -1.75
N ILE A 747 -7.09 -40.89 -1.02
CA ILE A 747 -7.12 -39.46 -1.42
C ILE A 747 -6.53 -38.62 -0.31
N ILE A 748 -5.36 -38.01 -0.57
CA ILE A 748 -4.62 -37.16 0.37
C ILE A 748 -4.74 -35.70 -0.08
N PHE A 749 -5.16 -34.81 0.84
CA PHE A 749 -5.21 -33.37 0.57
C PHE A 749 -3.94 -32.69 1.10
N VAL A 750 -3.31 -31.88 0.26
CA VAL A 750 -2.25 -30.96 0.65
C VAL A 750 -2.87 -29.59 0.88
N GLU A 751 -3.06 -29.24 2.14
CA GLU A 751 -3.71 -27.98 2.57
C GLU A 751 -2.76 -26.79 2.49
N GLN A 752 -1.46 -27.02 2.77
CA GLN A 752 -0.38 -26.04 2.62
C GLN A 752 0.56 -26.48 1.51
N LEU A 753 0.62 -25.66 0.44
CA LEU A 753 1.53 -25.90 -0.68
C LEU A 753 2.93 -25.32 -0.46
N TYR A 754 3.02 -24.24 0.32
CA TYR A 754 4.31 -23.64 0.69
C TYR A 754 4.25 -22.97 2.08
N PRO A 755 5.25 -23.14 2.97
CA PRO A 755 6.37 -24.09 2.85
C PRO A 755 5.88 -25.52 2.66
N TRP A 756 6.67 -26.33 1.93
CA TRP A 756 6.27 -27.70 1.60
C TRP A 756 6.21 -28.61 2.84
N PRO A 757 5.09 -29.27 3.13
CA PRO A 757 4.90 -30.08 4.34
C PRO A 757 5.46 -31.50 4.14
N GLN A 758 6.78 -31.61 3.98
CA GLN A 758 7.43 -32.85 3.59
C GLN A 758 7.21 -33.98 4.59
N GLU A 759 7.34 -33.69 5.89
CA GLU A 759 7.24 -34.72 6.95
C GLU A 759 5.82 -35.27 7.06
N GLU A 760 4.82 -34.35 7.09
CA GLU A 760 3.41 -34.73 7.21
C GLU A 760 2.90 -35.48 5.97
N LEU A 761 3.36 -35.05 4.80
CA LEU A 761 2.99 -35.75 3.55
C LEU A 761 3.67 -37.12 3.48
N GLN A 762 4.92 -37.26 3.90
CA GLN A 762 5.61 -38.53 3.99
C GLN A 762 4.87 -39.48 4.95
N ALA A 763 4.49 -39.00 6.12
CA ALA A 763 3.71 -39.78 7.08
C ALA A 763 2.35 -40.24 6.51
N ALA A 764 1.68 -39.39 5.71
CA ALA A 764 0.44 -39.78 5.04
C ALA A 764 0.65 -40.82 3.94
N LEU A 765 1.73 -40.73 3.18
CA LEU A 765 2.11 -41.72 2.15
C LEU A 765 2.49 -43.09 2.77
N ASP A 766 3.15 -43.09 3.93
CA ASP A 766 3.63 -44.28 4.64
C ASP A 766 2.49 -45.04 5.34
N GLN A 767 1.32 -44.42 5.52
CA GLN A 767 0.11 -45.13 5.96
C GLN A 767 -0.40 -46.15 4.90
N HIS A 768 0.08 -46.04 3.65
CA HIS A 768 -0.33 -46.90 2.54
C HIS A 768 0.89 -47.52 1.84
N PRO A 769 1.63 -48.44 2.50
CA PRO A 769 2.85 -48.99 1.94
C PRO A 769 2.63 -49.85 0.69
N GLU A 770 1.42 -50.38 0.51
CA GLU A 770 1.02 -51.19 -0.64
C GLU A 770 0.68 -50.38 -1.90
N ALA A 771 0.61 -49.05 -1.77
CA ALA A 771 0.31 -48.18 -2.89
C ALA A 771 1.50 -48.13 -3.86
N GLN A 772 1.31 -48.66 -5.04
CA GLN A 772 2.31 -48.68 -6.13
C GLN A 772 2.23 -47.46 -7.05
N GLU A 773 1.09 -46.79 -7.08
CA GLU A 773 0.83 -45.68 -7.96
C GLU A 773 0.47 -44.45 -7.15
N ILE A 774 1.16 -43.32 -7.38
CA ILE A 774 0.90 -42.02 -6.77
C ILE A 774 0.65 -41.02 -7.89
N LEU A 775 -0.47 -40.33 -7.83
CA LEU A 775 -0.90 -39.37 -8.83
C LEU A 775 -1.07 -37.98 -8.17
N TRP A 776 -0.43 -36.97 -8.75
CA TRP A 776 -0.86 -35.60 -8.50
C TRP A 776 -2.07 -35.28 -9.36
N VAL A 777 -3.18 -34.87 -8.74
CA VAL A 777 -4.43 -34.52 -9.43
C VAL A 777 -4.77 -33.05 -9.20
N GLN A 778 -4.92 -32.29 -10.27
CA GLN A 778 -5.28 -30.86 -10.20
C GLN A 778 -6.35 -30.49 -11.23
N GLU A 779 -7.12 -29.44 -10.95
CA GLU A 779 -8.14 -28.90 -11.85
C GLU A 779 -7.55 -28.08 -13.00
N GLU A 780 -6.41 -27.47 -12.77
CA GLU A 780 -5.74 -26.54 -13.65
C GLU A 780 -5.14 -27.22 -14.88
N PRO A 781 -4.94 -26.46 -15.97
CA PRO A 781 -4.18 -26.91 -17.14
C PRO A 781 -2.76 -27.34 -16.79
N ALA A 782 -2.16 -28.17 -17.64
CA ALA A 782 -0.80 -28.73 -17.44
C ALA A 782 0.30 -27.68 -17.29
N ASN A 783 0.14 -26.48 -17.85
CA ASN A 783 1.07 -25.36 -17.73
C ASN A 783 0.75 -24.41 -16.56
N MET A 784 -0.25 -24.72 -15.74
CA MET A 784 -0.74 -23.91 -14.63
C MET A 784 -0.87 -24.77 -13.36
N GLY A 785 -1.30 -24.14 -12.27
CA GLY A 785 -1.48 -24.81 -10.98
C GLY A 785 -0.18 -25.19 -10.31
N ALA A 786 -0.23 -26.18 -9.45
CA ALA A 786 0.92 -26.60 -8.64
C ALA A 786 1.84 -27.64 -9.32
N LEU A 787 1.48 -28.15 -10.49
CA LEU A 787 2.14 -29.29 -11.13
C LEU A 787 3.66 -29.18 -11.16
N PHE A 788 4.20 -28.09 -11.72
CA PHE A 788 5.65 -27.93 -11.89
C PHE A 788 6.40 -27.76 -10.57
N TYR A 789 5.73 -27.26 -9.55
CA TYR A 789 6.31 -27.13 -8.21
C TYR A 789 6.28 -28.47 -7.47
N VAL A 790 5.15 -29.18 -7.49
CA VAL A 790 4.90 -30.36 -6.66
C VAL A 790 5.61 -31.62 -7.22
N MET A 791 5.61 -31.82 -8.55
CA MET A 791 6.14 -33.07 -9.14
C MET A 791 7.62 -33.36 -8.79
N PRO A 792 8.57 -32.41 -8.83
CA PRO A 792 9.94 -32.64 -8.39
C PRO A 792 10.07 -32.99 -6.90
N LEU A 793 9.18 -32.44 -6.05
CA LEU A 793 9.16 -32.70 -4.62
C LEU A 793 8.63 -34.12 -4.36
N LEU A 794 7.49 -34.47 -4.93
CA LEU A 794 6.91 -35.81 -4.82
C LEU A 794 7.85 -36.87 -5.33
N LYS A 795 8.59 -36.62 -6.45
CA LYS A 795 9.53 -37.60 -7.01
C LYS A 795 10.64 -38.00 -6.01
N ARG A 796 11.06 -37.10 -5.16
CA ARG A 796 12.04 -37.37 -4.10
C ARG A 796 11.46 -38.19 -2.93
N MET A 797 10.14 -38.18 -2.75
CA MET A 797 9.42 -38.79 -1.61
C MET A 797 8.89 -40.19 -1.93
N VAL A 798 8.52 -40.45 -3.17
CA VAL A 798 7.78 -41.67 -3.53
C VAL A 798 8.67 -42.92 -3.69
N GLY A 799 9.99 -42.78 -3.75
CA GLY A 799 10.91 -43.92 -3.96
C GLY A 799 10.70 -44.55 -5.33
N ASP A 800 10.55 -45.89 -5.33
CA ASP A 800 10.37 -46.71 -6.57
C ASP A 800 8.91 -46.76 -7.05
N ARG A 801 7.98 -46.15 -6.30
CA ARG A 801 6.54 -46.10 -6.69
C ARG A 801 6.36 -45.30 -7.99
N ALA A 802 5.40 -45.70 -8.80
CA ALA A 802 5.08 -44.98 -10.04
C ALA A 802 4.47 -43.63 -9.72
N LEU A 803 5.05 -42.54 -10.23
CA LEU A 803 4.53 -41.16 -10.08
C LEU A 803 4.06 -40.62 -11.41
N THR A 804 2.81 -40.18 -11.47
CA THR A 804 2.23 -39.51 -12.63
C THR A 804 1.32 -38.36 -12.22
N SER A 805 0.64 -37.75 -13.20
CA SER A 805 -0.25 -36.61 -12.92
C SER A 805 -1.49 -36.63 -13.80
N VAL A 806 -2.60 -36.20 -13.23
CA VAL A 806 -3.88 -35.98 -13.92
C VAL A 806 -4.22 -34.49 -13.86
N LYS A 807 -4.48 -33.89 -15.01
CA LYS A 807 -4.68 -32.46 -15.20
C LYS A 807 -5.35 -32.19 -16.55
N ARG A 808 -5.88 -30.97 -16.77
CA ARG A 808 -6.33 -30.53 -18.08
C ARG A 808 -5.16 -30.37 -19.05
N SER A 809 -5.44 -30.40 -20.34
CA SER A 809 -4.45 -30.08 -21.38
C SER A 809 -3.88 -28.69 -21.19
N ALA A 810 -2.61 -28.47 -21.60
CA ALA A 810 -2.03 -27.14 -21.59
C ALA A 810 -2.86 -26.13 -22.39
N SER A 811 -3.05 -24.96 -21.87
CA SER A 811 -3.86 -23.89 -22.48
C SER A 811 -3.30 -22.52 -22.19
N ALA A 812 -3.46 -21.59 -23.14
CA ALA A 812 -3.13 -20.18 -22.94
C ALA A 812 -4.18 -19.49 -22.05
N SER A 813 -5.44 -19.95 -22.09
CA SER A 813 -6.54 -19.50 -21.23
C SER A 813 -6.67 -20.45 -20.02
N PRO A 814 -6.95 -19.95 -18.82
CA PRO A 814 -7.11 -20.83 -17.64
C PRO A 814 -8.23 -21.83 -17.78
N ALA A 815 -9.38 -21.42 -18.32
CA ALA A 815 -10.58 -22.26 -18.43
C ALA A 815 -11.30 -22.04 -19.74
N THR A 816 -12.17 -23.01 -20.09
CA THR A 816 -13.07 -22.87 -21.24
C THR A 816 -14.20 -21.88 -20.96
N GLY A 817 -14.68 -21.18 -22.01
CA GLY A 817 -15.86 -20.32 -21.95
C GLY A 817 -17.21 -21.09 -22.02
N SER A 818 -17.21 -22.41 -22.12
CA SER A 818 -18.39 -23.26 -22.25
C SER A 818 -18.60 -24.12 -21.00
N ALA A 819 -19.74 -23.98 -20.34
CA ALA A 819 -20.12 -24.84 -19.21
C ALA A 819 -20.14 -26.32 -19.58
N LYS A 820 -20.67 -26.67 -20.77
CA LYS A 820 -20.71 -28.07 -21.26
C LYS A 820 -19.30 -28.63 -21.52
N ALA A 821 -18.39 -27.80 -22.05
CA ALA A 821 -16.99 -28.23 -22.23
C ALA A 821 -16.31 -28.43 -20.87
N HIS A 822 -16.57 -27.55 -19.90
CA HIS A 822 -16.10 -27.70 -18.54
C HIS A 822 -16.55 -29.02 -17.90
N GLU A 823 -17.83 -29.34 -17.98
CA GLU A 823 -18.39 -30.61 -17.47
C GLU A 823 -17.72 -31.85 -18.10
N LEU A 824 -17.45 -31.79 -19.42
CA LEU A 824 -16.76 -32.86 -20.12
C LEU A 824 -15.29 -33.00 -19.67
N GLU A 825 -14.59 -31.85 -19.51
CA GLU A 825 -13.21 -31.84 -19.04
C GLU A 825 -13.10 -32.34 -17.60
N GLU A 826 -14.01 -31.93 -16.70
CA GLU A 826 -14.03 -32.36 -15.30
C GLU A 826 -14.29 -33.87 -15.21
N LYS A 827 -15.30 -34.38 -15.96
CA LYS A 827 -15.58 -35.79 -16.04
C LYS A 827 -14.36 -36.57 -16.54
N THR A 828 -13.73 -36.13 -17.62
CA THR A 828 -12.52 -36.75 -18.20
C THR A 828 -11.40 -36.82 -17.20
N LEU A 829 -11.17 -35.72 -16.45
CA LEU A 829 -10.14 -35.63 -15.41
C LEU A 829 -10.41 -36.67 -14.29
N ILE A 830 -11.62 -36.77 -13.81
CA ILE A 830 -12.04 -37.74 -12.79
C ILE A 830 -11.87 -39.17 -13.33
N ASP A 831 -12.35 -39.46 -14.56
CA ASP A 831 -12.19 -40.78 -15.18
C ASP A 831 -10.73 -41.20 -15.34
N LEU A 832 -9.84 -40.28 -15.68
CA LEU A 832 -8.38 -40.52 -15.75
C LEU A 832 -7.76 -40.81 -14.37
N ALA A 833 -8.23 -40.18 -13.31
CA ALA A 833 -7.74 -40.39 -11.96
C ALA A 833 -8.03 -41.82 -11.43
N PHE A 834 -9.16 -42.39 -11.83
CA PHE A 834 -9.56 -43.74 -11.46
C PHE A 834 -9.28 -44.80 -12.56
N GLY A 835 -8.94 -44.39 -13.76
CA GLY A 835 -8.66 -45.28 -14.88
C GLY A 835 -7.36 -46.08 -14.68
N SER A 836 -7.23 -47.29 -15.35
CA SER A 836 -5.97 -48.01 -15.36
C SER A 836 -4.90 -47.22 -16.10
N LEU A 837 -3.71 -47.02 -15.51
CA LEU A 837 -2.55 -46.37 -16.15
C LEU A 837 -1.88 -47.26 -17.21
N HIS A 838 -2.63 -48.19 -17.81
CA HIS A 838 -2.08 -48.98 -18.91
C HIS A 838 -2.05 -48.16 -20.20
N ARG A 839 -0.93 -47.40 -20.34
CA ARG A 839 -0.06 -47.36 -21.52
C ARG A 839 0.84 -46.14 -21.53
#